data_e3208d71678786b5a5271e2c8be8e218
#
_entry.id   e3208d71678786b5a5271e2c8be8e218
#
_cell.length_a   1.000
_cell.length_b   1.000
_cell.length_c   1.000
_cell.angle_alpha   90.00
_cell.angle_beta   90.00
_cell.angle_gamma   90.00
#
_symmetry.space_group_name_H-M   'P 1'
#
loop_
_entity.id
_entity.type
_entity.pdbx_description
1 polymer ?
#
loop_
_entity_poly.entity_id
_entity_poly.type
_entity_poly.pdbx_seq_one_letter_code
_entity_poly.pdbx_strand_id
1 'polypeptide(L)'
;MAAAVVSAVRDIVGSAVQIHTSLDDALRKCGAQDVASKQWAIVERGDSTMTDIQKALTADQKQLGVVVVATKGPVKQVEALRAMEYGEVFVAAAEFVAGAKDASDPAVAALRQAAAYAEGPTVILLADPKAVRGDEQWTPFRYDPRCESSFVADGPRVRREIEAFLARENLLTLVAKKAVGSGEAAEADSGALSQGLADAGKTVTVLYTSDTGHAEECAKAVARQCRGGGYAASAVRCGTLDSFDINALASEPLLVLCVATAGKGEFPGNGRNFWNKLSERATEMKGTLSSVKFAVFGLGDSHYWGKGTEESRVNFAKPARELDELLESLGATRFMPIGFGDDQDVDQYHTGFGEWKSQLYSRLGVDKAEGGAAEDDGPVKTDEVIKTETRQLRGSLKETLDDIATGQVPFQDTKLIKFHGSYQQDDRDLREERQKLGIENAFSFMIRVRLPGGYCTAEQWLAMDEIAGRYANGTLKITTRQTWQLHGVLKRDVKNTMRGINRACMDTIAACGDVCRNVLCTSNPGVCSRELMDEIMGYTYAIHDHCLPRTGAYHEIFLMHGDEMAEKSQVMGTTPIEEEPLYGKTYLPRKFKVAVAIPPSNDVDVFAHCCGFIAIIEGGKLQGFNVTVGGGLGFTHNNQKTFPRLADVIGFCKPEDAKYVCEVVLTVQRDFGDRTGRKHARIKYTMEDYGPAWYREQVEERLGKKLEDERPYKFEHRGDLFGWVKTDDGLWHCGCLVPIGRVKEEVRMGLAKIAEELKGCGAFRLTCNQSVLITEVPEAKKAAVEKLLAQYKVPHSEETTVSGLRRNMMACVALPTCPLAFAEAERYLPTLVGRLEAVVERCGLRDTDVVIRMTGCPNSCGRPSMGEIGFIGKAPGTYNMYLGGDFVGRRLNTLFAESVTEDQIVELLTPIFGKYAGEREKEEKFGDFCVRKGYVKAMTAGRHWWTLPQV
;
A
#
# COMPACT_ATOMS: atom_id res chain seq x y z
N MET A 1 -41.11 -26.33 -8.45
CA MET A 1 -39.82 -25.64 -8.49
C MET A 1 -39.85 -24.34 -7.68
N ALA A 2 -40.68 -23.40 -7.99
CA ALA A 2 -40.77 -22.10 -7.28
C ALA A 2 -41.11 -22.26 -5.78
N ALA A 3 -42.07 -23.14 -5.40
CA ALA A 3 -42.36 -23.40 -4.01
C ALA A 3 -41.22 -24.05 -3.23
N ALA A 4 -40.41 -24.90 -3.89
CA ALA A 4 -39.23 -25.51 -3.28
C ALA A 4 -38.09 -24.47 -3.10
N VAL A 5 -37.90 -23.53 -4.05
CA VAL A 5 -36.96 -22.45 -3.93
C VAL A 5 -37.34 -21.51 -2.80
N VAL A 6 -38.63 -21.16 -2.72
CA VAL A 6 -39.18 -20.30 -1.65
C VAL A 6 -39.02 -20.97 -0.29
N SER A 7 -39.28 -22.29 -0.20
CA SER A 7 -39.06 -23.03 1.03
C SER A 7 -37.59 -23.09 1.44
N ALA A 8 -36.69 -23.43 0.49
CA ALA A 8 -35.26 -23.45 0.74
C ALA A 8 -34.71 -22.10 1.18
N VAL A 9 -35.16 -21.03 0.54
CA VAL A 9 -34.74 -19.67 0.93
C VAL A 9 -35.34 -19.27 2.29
N ARG A 10 -36.57 -19.69 2.62
CA ARG A 10 -37.16 -19.48 3.96
C ARG A 10 -36.36 -20.20 5.05
N ASP A 11 -35.97 -21.44 4.80
CA ASP A 11 -35.17 -22.24 5.76
C ASP A 11 -33.76 -21.64 5.93
N ILE A 12 -33.26 -20.98 4.89
CA ILE A 12 -31.94 -20.33 4.86
C ILE A 12 -31.92 -19.03 5.64
N VAL A 13 -32.91 -18.18 5.48
CA VAL A 13 -32.91 -16.81 6.00
C VAL A 13 -33.63 -16.67 7.34
N GLY A 14 -34.32 -17.73 7.76
CA GLY A 14 -35.01 -17.80 9.06
C GLY A 14 -36.29 -16.97 9.11
N SER A 15 -36.84 -16.75 10.31
CA SER A 15 -38.10 -16.07 10.56
C SER A 15 -38.16 -14.58 10.18
N ALA A 16 -37.07 -14.01 9.77
CA ALA A 16 -37.00 -12.60 9.34
C ALA A 16 -37.41 -12.37 7.87
N VAL A 17 -37.73 -13.43 7.10
CA VAL A 17 -38.09 -13.32 5.69
C VAL A 17 -39.58 -13.36 5.50
N GLN A 18 -40.13 -12.32 4.88
CA GLN A 18 -41.51 -12.30 4.41
C GLN A 18 -41.57 -12.77 2.96
N ILE A 19 -42.40 -13.81 2.70
CA ILE A 19 -42.62 -14.35 1.36
C ILE A 19 -43.91 -13.78 0.83
N HIS A 20 -43.83 -13.13 -0.30
CA HIS A 20 -44.94 -12.48 -0.98
C HIS A 20 -45.17 -13.14 -2.32
N THR A 21 -46.46 -13.32 -2.68
CA THR A 21 -46.87 -13.94 -3.95
C THR A 21 -46.85 -12.96 -5.11
N SER A 22 -46.68 -11.67 -4.82
CA SER A 22 -46.49 -10.63 -5.81
C SER A 22 -45.60 -9.52 -5.26
N LEU A 23 -44.95 -8.77 -6.16
CA LEU A 23 -44.13 -7.64 -5.79
C LEU A 23 -44.93 -6.55 -5.06
N ASP A 24 -46.16 -6.29 -5.54
CA ASP A 24 -47.09 -5.31 -4.93
C ASP A 24 -47.48 -5.69 -3.50
N ASP A 25 -47.64 -6.99 -3.19
CA ASP A 25 -47.94 -7.45 -1.84
C ASP A 25 -46.71 -7.34 -0.94
N ALA A 26 -45.52 -7.64 -1.47
CA ALA A 26 -44.27 -7.46 -0.78
C ALA A 26 -44.04 -6.00 -0.38
N LEU A 27 -44.24 -5.08 -1.30
CA LEU A 27 -44.00 -3.67 -1.11
C LEU A 27 -45.05 -2.97 -0.22
N ARG A 28 -46.31 -3.43 -0.22
CA ARG A 28 -47.33 -2.91 0.69
C ARG A 28 -47.14 -3.34 2.14
N LYS A 29 -46.53 -4.51 2.38
CA LYS A 29 -46.35 -5.08 3.71
C LYS A 29 -45.01 -4.72 4.35
N CYS A 30 -43.99 -4.34 3.55
CA CYS A 30 -42.73 -3.77 4.04
C CYS A 30 -42.97 -2.28 4.39
N GLY A 31 -43.57 -2.02 5.53
CA GLY A 31 -43.74 -0.64 6.05
C GLY A 31 -42.42 0.01 6.45
N ALA A 32 -42.39 1.35 6.47
CA ALA A 32 -41.19 2.15 6.76
C ALA A 32 -40.46 1.87 8.11
N GLN A 33 -41.08 1.14 9.04
CA GLN A 33 -40.47 0.77 10.33
C GLN A 33 -39.59 -0.49 10.25
N ASP A 34 -39.75 -1.32 9.23
CA ASP A 34 -38.96 -2.56 9.05
C ASP A 34 -37.62 -2.35 8.32
N VAL A 35 -37.40 -1.16 7.82
CA VAL A 35 -36.20 -0.79 7.03
C VAL A 35 -34.93 -0.78 7.87
N ALA A 36 -35.02 -0.52 9.17
CA ALA A 36 -33.86 -0.53 10.08
C ALA A 36 -33.29 -1.94 10.36
N SER A 37 -34.01 -3.01 10.00
CA SER A 37 -33.66 -4.40 10.30
C SER A 37 -33.10 -5.19 9.13
N LYS A 38 -32.73 -4.59 7.99
CA LYS A 38 -32.20 -5.28 6.80
C LYS A 38 -32.99 -6.54 6.43
N GLN A 39 -34.27 -6.42 6.16
CA GLN A 39 -35.13 -7.56 5.84
C GLN A 39 -35.03 -7.98 4.37
N TRP A 40 -35.10 -9.27 4.12
CA TRP A 40 -35.13 -9.85 2.79
C TRP A 40 -36.56 -9.91 2.27
N ALA A 41 -36.79 -9.40 1.08
CA ALA A 41 -38.04 -9.62 0.37
C ALA A 41 -37.81 -10.61 -0.79
N ILE A 42 -38.52 -11.74 -0.78
CA ILE A 42 -38.47 -12.72 -1.84
C ILE A 42 -39.76 -12.56 -2.65
N VAL A 43 -39.60 -12.28 -3.93
CA VAL A 43 -40.71 -12.18 -4.87
C VAL A 43 -40.65 -13.33 -5.84
N GLU A 44 -41.65 -14.24 -5.72
CA GLU A 44 -41.89 -15.27 -6.71
C GLU A 44 -42.76 -14.71 -7.81
N ARG A 45 -42.36 -14.86 -9.09
CA ARG A 45 -43.04 -14.26 -10.18
C ARG A 45 -43.49 -15.22 -11.28
N GLY A 46 -44.77 -15.11 -11.61
CA GLY A 46 -45.41 -15.36 -12.90
C GLY A 46 -45.20 -14.20 -13.84
N ASP A 47 -45.88 -13.67 -14.63
CA ASP A 47 -45.86 -12.89 -15.86
C ASP A 47 -45.64 -11.36 -15.80
N SER A 48 -45.17 -10.73 -14.74
CA SER A 48 -45.05 -9.26 -14.74
C SER A 48 -43.72 -8.74 -15.38
N THR A 49 -43.68 -7.51 -15.92
CA THR A 49 -42.56 -6.93 -16.63
C THR A 49 -41.59 -6.18 -15.69
N MET A 50 -40.32 -5.96 -16.07
CA MET A 50 -39.36 -5.17 -15.28
C MET A 50 -39.83 -3.73 -15.03
N THR A 51 -40.75 -3.23 -15.87
CA THR A 51 -41.41 -1.93 -15.67
C THR A 51 -42.21 -1.93 -14.38
N ASP A 52 -42.81 -3.07 -13.99
CA ASP A 52 -43.59 -3.17 -12.75
C ASP A 52 -42.67 -3.21 -11.52
N ILE A 53 -41.48 -3.81 -11.65
CA ILE A 53 -40.43 -3.77 -10.62
C ILE A 53 -39.91 -2.33 -10.47
N GLN A 54 -39.66 -1.64 -11.57
CA GLN A 54 -39.27 -0.22 -11.57
C GLN A 54 -40.29 0.72 -10.93
N LYS A 55 -41.59 0.54 -11.26
CA LYS A 55 -42.65 1.33 -10.65
C LYS A 55 -42.84 1.06 -9.17
N ALA A 56 -42.58 -0.16 -8.76
CA ALA A 56 -42.73 -0.60 -7.37
C ALA A 56 -41.56 -0.16 -6.48
N LEU A 57 -40.35 0.00 -7.05
CA LEU A 57 -39.17 0.48 -6.35
C LEU A 57 -39.04 2.01 -6.50
N THR A 58 -39.92 2.74 -5.86
CA THR A 58 -39.88 4.22 -5.78
C THR A 58 -38.75 4.70 -4.87
N ALA A 59 -38.46 6.02 -4.86
CA ALA A 59 -37.39 6.61 -4.08
C ALA A 59 -37.42 6.24 -2.57
N ASP A 60 -38.62 6.10 -2.00
CA ASP A 60 -38.76 5.71 -0.57
C ASP A 60 -38.46 4.24 -0.32
N GLN A 61 -38.40 3.42 -1.36
CA GLN A 61 -38.17 1.97 -1.29
C GLN A 61 -36.70 1.59 -1.59
N LYS A 62 -35.86 2.56 -1.98
CA LYS A 62 -34.39 2.41 -2.05
C LYS A 62 -33.76 1.99 -0.72
N GLN A 63 -34.52 1.97 0.36
CA GLN A 63 -34.08 1.55 1.69
C GLN A 63 -34.22 0.05 1.96
N LEU A 64 -34.78 -0.75 1.04
CA LEU A 64 -34.77 -2.21 1.14
C LEU A 64 -33.35 -2.74 0.97
N GLY A 65 -32.83 -3.42 1.98
CA GLY A 65 -31.44 -3.89 2.01
C GLY A 65 -31.16 -4.95 0.93
N VAL A 66 -32.09 -5.88 0.68
CA VAL A 66 -31.93 -6.96 -0.32
C VAL A 66 -33.27 -7.36 -0.90
N VAL A 67 -33.38 -7.44 -2.22
CA VAL A 67 -34.53 -7.98 -2.95
C VAL A 67 -34.12 -9.22 -3.74
N VAL A 68 -34.77 -10.34 -3.52
CA VAL A 68 -34.56 -11.58 -4.28
C VAL A 68 -35.75 -11.76 -5.24
N VAL A 69 -35.50 -11.76 -6.54
CA VAL A 69 -36.52 -11.96 -7.56
C VAL A 69 -36.30 -13.25 -8.33
N ALA A 70 -37.28 -14.19 -8.27
CA ALA A 70 -37.26 -15.39 -9.07
C ALA A 70 -38.07 -15.18 -10.37
N THR A 71 -37.44 -15.36 -11.53
CA THR A 71 -38.11 -15.17 -12.83
C THR A 71 -38.12 -16.47 -13.63
N LYS A 72 -39.27 -16.72 -14.33
CA LYS A 72 -39.42 -17.86 -15.26
C LYS A 72 -39.25 -17.44 -16.74
N GLY A 73 -39.01 -16.17 -17.02
CA GLY A 73 -38.91 -15.60 -18.35
C GLY A 73 -37.52 -15.12 -18.76
N PRO A 74 -37.28 -14.80 -20.03
CA PRO A 74 -35.98 -14.31 -20.48
C PRO A 74 -35.58 -13.01 -19.79
N VAL A 75 -34.37 -12.97 -19.27
CA VAL A 75 -33.82 -11.81 -18.54
C VAL A 75 -33.30 -10.76 -19.55
N LYS A 76 -34.14 -10.16 -20.34
CA LYS A 76 -33.74 -9.08 -21.28
C LYS A 76 -33.52 -7.71 -20.61
N GLN A 77 -33.50 -7.62 -19.28
CA GLN A 77 -33.76 -6.33 -18.64
C GLN A 77 -32.82 -6.03 -17.42
N VAL A 78 -31.62 -6.61 -17.40
CA VAL A 78 -30.61 -6.20 -16.43
C VAL A 78 -30.26 -4.71 -16.60
N GLU A 79 -30.35 -4.17 -17.84
CA GLU A 79 -30.14 -2.74 -18.11
C GLU A 79 -31.16 -1.82 -17.40
N ALA A 80 -32.38 -2.30 -17.19
CA ALA A 80 -33.37 -1.52 -16.46
C ALA A 80 -33.08 -1.45 -14.95
N LEU A 81 -32.45 -2.48 -14.38
CA LEU A 81 -31.95 -2.47 -12.99
C LEU A 81 -30.75 -1.55 -12.83
N ARG A 82 -29.99 -1.34 -13.90
CA ARG A 82 -28.87 -0.36 -13.92
C ARG A 82 -29.33 1.06 -13.60
N ALA A 83 -30.49 1.43 -14.09
CA ALA A 83 -31.02 2.77 -13.86
C ALA A 83 -31.53 3.03 -12.44
N MET A 84 -31.53 2.02 -11.57
CA MET A 84 -32.12 2.09 -10.23
C MET A 84 -31.11 2.43 -9.11
N GLU A 85 -29.86 2.71 -9.41
CA GLU A 85 -28.81 3.05 -8.43
C GLU A 85 -28.66 2.04 -7.27
N TYR A 86 -28.81 0.73 -7.56
CA TYR A 86 -28.52 -0.31 -6.58
C TYR A 86 -27.02 -0.49 -6.40
N GLY A 87 -26.58 -0.70 -5.17
CA GLY A 87 -25.18 -0.93 -4.86
C GLY A 87 -24.63 -2.20 -5.52
N GLU A 88 -25.41 -3.28 -5.53
CA GLU A 88 -25.00 -4.56 -6.14
C GLU A 88 -26.21 -5.37 -6.63
N VAL A 89 -26.05 -6.04 -7.77
CA VAL A 89 -27.03 -6.97 -8.34
C VAL A 89 -26.41 -8.33 -8.53
N PHE A 90 -26.97 -9.35 -7.91
CA PHE A 90 -26.54 -10.74 -8.03
C PHE A 90 -27.54 -11.53 -8.86
N VAL A 91 -27.04 -12.33 -9.81
CA VAL A 91 -27.87 -13.25 -10.59
C VAL A 91 -27.43 -14.68 -10.28
N ALA A 92 -28.34 -15.49 -9.78
CA ALA A 92 -28.11 -16.91 -9.49
C ALA A 92 -29.15 -17.79 -10.14
N ALA A 93 -28.77 -19.00 -10.57
CA ALA A 93 -29.71 -19.97 -11.13
C ALA A 93 -30.64 -20.48 -10.03
N ALA A 94 -31.94 -20.53 -10.29
CA ALA A 94 -32.93 -21.04 -9.35
C ALA A 94 -32.65 -22.50 -8.92
N GLU A 95 -32.12 -23.31 -9.84
CA GLU A 95 -31.71 -24.69 -9.57
C GLU A 95 -30.55 -24.81 -8.56
N PHE A 96 -29.68 -23.81 -8.52
CA PHE A 96 -28.57 -23.76 -7.57
C PHE A 96 -29.04 -23.62 -6.12
N VAL A 97 -30.01 -22.72 -5.90
CA VAL A 97 -30.61 -22.52 -4.57
C VAL A 97 -31.53 -23.69 -4.17
N ALA A 98 -32.24 -24.24 -5.15
CA ALA A 98 -33.12 -25.42 -4.91
C ALA A 98 -32.35 -26.71 -4.69
N GLY A 99 -31.10 -26.81 -5.14
CA GLY A 99 -30.22 -27.97 -4.91
C GLY A 99 -29.47 -27.92 -3.57
N ALA A 100 -29.53 -26.81 -2.84
CA ALA A 100 -28.98 -26.74 -1.49
C ALA A 100 -29.73 -27.64 -0.52
N LYS A 101 -28.99 -28.49 0.19
CA LYS A 101 -29.57 -29.52 1.06
C LYS A 101 -30.10 -28.95 2.37
N ASP A 102 -29.51 -27.88 2.86
CA ASP A 102 -29.89 -27.22 4.11
C ASP A 102 -29.25 -25.83 4.22
N ALA A 103 -29.52 -25.16 5.32
CA ALA A 103 -29.00 -23.83 5.64
C ALA A 103 -27.48 -23.79 5.86
N SER A 104 -26.84 -24.92 6.00
CA SER A 104 -25.38 -25.06 6.17
C SER A 104 -24.63 -25.19 4.83
N ASP A 105 -25.35 -25.34 3.70
CA ASP A 105 -24.72 -25.39 2.38
C ASP A 105 -23.89 -24.12 2.16
N PRO A 106 -22.59 -24.26 1.84
CA PRO A 106 -21.70 -23.12 1.71
C PRO A 106 -22.19 -22.04 0.75
N ALA A 107 -22.88 -22.43 -0.33
CA ALA A 107 -23.41 -21.47 -1.30
C ALA A 107 -24.53 -20.62 -0.73
N VAL A 108 -25.33 -21.22 0.14
CA VAL A 108 -26.45 -20.55 0.81
C VAL A 108 -25.96 -19.65 1.93
N ALA A 109 -25.02 -20.12 2.71
CA ALA A 109 -24.31 -19.31 3.71
C ALA A 109 -23.62 -18.11 3.04
N ALA A 110 -23.06 -18.31 1.86
CA ALA A 110 -22.44 -17.27 1.05
C ALA A 110 -23.42 -16.20 0.60
N LEU A 111 -24.59 -16.59 0.09
CA LEU A 111 -25.64 -15.64 -0.30
C LEU A 111 -26.18 -14.83 0.90
N ARG A 112 -26.36 -15.47 2.04
CA ARG A 112 -26.74 -14.79 3.29
C ARG A 112 -25.72 -13.71 3.66
N GLN A 113 -24.48 -14.03 3.54
CA GLN A 113 -23.40 -13.17 3.97
C GLN A 113 -23.17 -12.03 3.00
N ALA A 114 -23.20 -12.27 1.69
CA ALA A 114 -23.15 -11.23 0.68
C ALA A 114 -24.26 -10.18 0.90
N ALA A 115 -25.47 -10.65 1.20
CA ALA A 115 -26.58 -9.76 1.50
C ALA A 115 -26.49 -9.01 2.84
N ALA A 116 -25.86 -9.61 3.84
CA ALA A 116 -25.63 -8.98 5.15
C ALA A 116 -24.57 -7.89 5.11
N TYR A 117 -23.68 -7.92 4.12
CA TYR A 117 -22.57 -6.98 3.96
C TYR A 117 -22.72 -6.02 2.79
N ALA A 118 -23.82 -6.08 2.03
CA ALA A 118 -24.08 -5.11 0.98
C ALA A 118 -24.26 -3.70 1.60
N GLU A 119 -23.43 -2.75 1.16
CA GLU A 119 -23.49 -1.33 1.59
C GLU A 119 -24.58 -0.56 0.82
N GLY A 120 -25.73 -1.16 0.64
CA GLY A 120 -26.81 -0.53 -0.08
C GLY A 120 -27.87 -1.53 -0.53
N PRO A 121 -28.88 -1.09 -1.24
CA PRO A 121 -29.90 -1.98 -1.78
C PRO A 121 -29.26 -2.98 -2.74
N THR A 122 -29.44 -4.28 -2.48
CA THR A 122 -28.87 -5.38 -3.28
C THR A 122 -30.03 -6.19 -3.88
N VAL A 123 -29.94 -6.48 -5.18
CA VAL A 123 -30.91 -7.30 -5.90
C VAL A 123 -30.28 -8.63 -6.27
N ILE A 124 -30.92 -9.73 -5.85
CA ILE A 124 -30.54 -11.10 -6.25
C ILE A 124 -31.60 -11.62 -7.21
N LEU A 125 -31.21 -11.87 -8.46
CA LEU A 125 -32.07 -12.47 -9.47
C LEU A 125 -31.86 -13.97 -9.52
N LEU A 126 -32.92 -14.76 -9.28
CA LEU A 126 -32.91 -16.21 -9.49
C LEU A 126 -33.57 -16.48 -10.85
N ALA A 127 -32.83 -17.03 -11.81
CA ALA A 127 -33.30 -17.31 -13.15
C ALA A 127 -33.23 -18.80 -13.47
N ASP A 128 -34.21 -19.33 -14.23
CA ASP A 128 -34.13 -20.66 -14.81
C ASP A 128 -33.08 -20.68 -15.94
N PRO A 129 -32.05 -21.53 -15.88
CA PRO A 129 -31.01 -21.60 -16.91
C PRO A 129 -31.56 -21.90 -18.30
N LYS A 130 -32.73 -22.56 -18.41
CA LYS A 130 -33.39 -22.85 -19.68
C LYS A 130 -34.18 -21.65 -20.28
N ALA A 131 -34.47 -20.66 -19.47
CA ALA A 131 -35.13 -19.44 -19.90
C ALA A 131 -34.20 -18.42 -20.57
N VAL A 132 -32.90 -18.66 -20.52
CA VAL A 132 -31.88 -17.82 -21.09
C VAL A 132 -31.45 -18.41 -22.43
N ARG A 133 -32.17 -18.04 -23.50
CA ARG A 133 -31.79 -18.36 -24.88
C ARG A 133 -31.44 -17.10 -25.63
N GLY A 134 -30.27 -17.04 -26.20
CA GLY A 134 -29.78 -16.02 -27.09
C GLY A 134 -28.25 -16.06 -27.18
N ASP A 135 -27.70 -15.57 -28.27
CA ASP A 135 -26.27 -15.53 -28.58
C ASP A 135 -25.45 -14.62 -27.60
N GLU A 136 -26.05 -14.20 -26.52
CA GLU A 136 -25.44 -13.40 -25.48
C GLU A 136 -24.78 -14.33 -24.44
N GLN A 137 -23.49 -14.32 -24.37
CA GLN A 137 -22.73 -15.01 -23.31
C GLN A 137 -22.96 -14.27 -21.98
N TRP A 138 -23.74 -14.93 -21.12
CA TRP A 138 -23.91 -14.49 -19.74
C TRP A 138 -22.91 -15.25 -18.87
N THR A 139 -22.03 -14.54 -18.17
CA THR A 139 -21.23 -15.10 -17.08
C THR A 139 -21.88 -14.73 -15.73
N PRO A 140 -21.97 -15.61 -14.74
CA PRO A 140 -22.61 -15.32 -13.47
C PRO A 140 -21.76 -14.36 -12.68
N PHE A 141 -22.20 -13.16 -12.46
CA PHE A 141 -21.55 -12.39 -11.46
C PHE A 141 -22.08 -11.04 -11.07
N ARG A 142 -21.42 -10.50 -10.02
CA ARG A 142 -21.50 -9.16 -9.51
C ARG A 142 -21.73 -8.19 -10.67
N TYR A 143 -22.82 -7.47 -10.62
CA TYR A 143 -22.98 -6.29 -11.42
C TYR A 143 -22.17 -5.15 -10.80
N ASP A 144 -21.07 -4.80 -11.42
CA ASP A 144 -20.40 -3.53 -11.19
C ASP A 144 -20.97 -2.54 -12.23
N PRO A 145 -21.65 -1.46 -11.82
CA PRO A 145 -22.18 -0.47 -12.77
C PRO A 145 -21.10 0.16 -13.65
N ARG A 146 -19.82 -0.10 -13.37
CA ARG A 146 -18.66 0.32 -14.18
C ARG A 146 -18.23 -0.73 -15.20
N CYS A 147 -18.82 -1.93 -15.22
CA CYS A 147 -18.49 -3.02 -16.14
C CYS A 147 -19.67 -3.31 -17.07
N GLU A 148 -19.41 -3.39 -18.36
CA GLU A 148 -20.45 -3.60 -19.41
C GLU A 148 -20.89 -5.05 -19.60
N SER A 149 -20.54 -6.00 -18.76
CA SER A 149 -20.84 -7.42 -18.96
C SER A 149 -21.75 -8.02 -17.91
N SER A 150 -22.81 -8.67 -18.33
CA SER A 150 -23.81 -9.35 -17.50
C SER A 150 -23.88 -10.86 -17.79
N PHE A 151 -24.35 -11.67 -16.83
CA PHE A 151 -24.06 -13.09 -16.85
C PHE A 151 -25.19 -13.99 -16.35
N VAL A 152 -25.35 -15.14 -16.99
CA VAL A 152 -26.15 -16.28 -16.50
C VAL A 152 -25.31 -17.54 -16.60
N ALA A 153 -25.34 -18.40 -15.59
CA ALA A 153 -24.57 -19.63 -15.59
C ALA A 153 -25.32 -20.84 -15.07
N ASP A 154 -24.78 -21.99 -15.41
CA ASP A 154 -25.10 -23.26 -14.77
C ASP A 154 -24.67 -23.25 -13.27
N GLY A 155 -25.31 -24.10 -12.45
CA GLY A 155 -25.11 -24.12 -11.01
C GLY A 155 -23.67 -24.24 -10.53
N PRO A 156 -22.82 -25.12 -11.11
CA PRO A 156 -21.41 -25.21 -10.70
C PRO A 156 -20.57 -23.98 -11.00
N ARG A 157 -20.90 -23.25 -12.03
CA ARG A 157 -20.21 -22.01 -12.41
C ARG A 157 -20.61 -20.85 -11.52
N VAL A 158 -21.92 -20.72 -11.23
CA VAL A 158 -22.44 -19.74 -10.26
C VAL A 158 -21.81 -19.95 -8.89
N ARG A 159 -21.71 -21.18 -8.45
CA ARG A 159 -21.07 -21.51 -7.17
C ARG A 159 -19.61 -21.03 -7.12
N ARG A 160 -18.79 -21.38 -8.13
CA ARG A 160 -17.39 -20.95 -8.20
C ARG A 160 -17.25 -19.44 -8.20
N GLU A 161 -18.14 -18.74 -8.84
CA GLU A 161 -18.09 -17.30 -8.98
C GLU A 161 -18.57 -16.59 -7.70
N ILE A 162 -19.59 -17.12 -7.03
CA ILE A 162 -19.97 -16.64 -5.69
C ILE A 162 -18.84 -16.91 -4.68
N GLU A 163 -18.25 -18.08 -4.72
CA GLU A 163 -17.08 -18.42 -3.90
C GLU A 163 -15.92 -17.48 -4.19
N ALA A 164 -15.66 -17.15 -5.47
CA ALA A 164 -14.64 -16.20 -5.86
C ALA A 164 -14.95 -14.73 -5.44
N PHE A 165 -16.22 -14.32 -5.52
CA PHE A 165 -16.65 -13.03 -5.00
C PHE A 165 -16.46 -12.92 -3.49
N LEU A 166 -16.90 -13.95 -2.77
CA LEU A 166 -16.79 -13.99 -1.31
C LEU A 166 -15.34 -14.07 -0.85
N ALA A 167 -14.47 -14.73 -1.60
CA ALA A 167 -13.02 -14.69 -1.37
C ALA A 167 -12.44 -13.30 -1.60
N ARG A 168 -12.91 -12.60 -2.63
CA ARG A 168 -12.46 -11.23 -2.90
C ARG A 168 -12.78 -10.27 -1.77
N GLU A 169 -13.99 -10.37 -1.26
CA GLU A 169 -14.43 -9.56 -0.13
C GLU A 169 -13.99 -10.17 1.23
N ASN A 170 -13.13 -11.22 1.21
CA ASN A 170 -12.73 -12.00 2.39
C ASN A 170 -13.90 -12.62 3.18
N LEU A 171 -15.01 -12.86 2.52
CA LEU A 171 -16.22 -13.39 3.16
C LEU A 171 -16.22 -14.92 3.25
N LEU A 172 -15.50 -15.64 2.39
CA LEU A 172 -15.35 -17.09 2.44
C LEU A 172 -14.71 -17.57 3.74
N THR A 173 -13.71 -16.88 4.23
CA THR A 173 -13.05 -17.20 5.50
C THR A 173 -14.03 -17.16 6.68
N LEU A 174 -14.99 -16.26 6.62
CA LEU A 174 -16.04 -16.14 7.63
C LEU A 174 -17.04 -17.29 7.57
N VAL A 175 -17.41 -17.72 6.36
CA VAL A 175 -18.28 -18.89 6.15
C VAL A 175 -17.62 -20.15 6.70
N ALA A 176 -16.36 -20.40 6.36
CA ALA A 176 -15.60 -21.53 6.88
C ALA A 176 -15.47 -21.50 8.42
N LYS A 177 -15.21 -20.34 9.02
CA LYS A 177 -15.12 -20.20 10.48
C LYS A 177 -16.46 -20.43 11.19
N LYS A 178 -17.59 -20.04 10.60
CA LYS A 178 -18.93 -20.32 11.16
C LYS A 178 -19.34 -21.78 10.99
N ALA A 179 -18.98 -22.41 9.89
CA ALA A 179 -19.26 -23.85 9.68
C ALA A 179 -18.49 -24.74 10.67
N VAL A 180 -17.28 -24.36 11.06
CA VAL A 180 -16.48 -25.04 12.07
C VAL A 180 -17.03 -24.81 13.50
N GLY A 181 -17.80 -23.77 13.73
CA GLY A 181 -18.36 -23.43 15.04
C GLY A 181 -19.75 -24.03 15.32
N SER A 182 -20.41 -24.69 14.35
CA SER A 182 -21.78 -25.22 14.50
C SER A 182 -21.98 -26.71 14.10
N GLY A 183 -20.90 -27.44 13.84
CA GLY A 183 -20.98 -28.84 13.46
C GLY A 183 -20.59 -29.75 14.62
N GLU A 184 -21.53 -30.53 15.13
CA GLU A 184 -21.23 -31.74 15.87
C GLU A 184 -20.35 -32.67 15.02
N ALA A 185 -19.27 -33.15 15.62
CA ALA A 185 -18.30 -34.02 14.98
C ALA A 185 -18.94 -35.34 14.53
N ALA A 186 -18.89 -35.59 13.22
CA ALA A 186 -18.96 -36.92 12.71
C ALA A 186 -17.62 -37.61 13.00
N GLU A 187 -17.66 -38.66 13.79
CA GLU A 187 -16.55 -39.54 14.12
C GLU A 187 -15.92 -40.11 12.84
N ALA A 188 -14.68 -39.72 12.58
CA ALA A 188 -13.78 -40.48 11.72
C ALA A 188 -12.65 -41.03 12.59
N ASP A 189 -12.63 -42.33 12.66
CA ASP A 189 -11.67 -43.19 13.30
C ASP A 189 -10.22 -42.79 13.02
N SER A 190 -9.49 -42.33 14.03
CA SER A 190 -8.04 -42.28 14.08
C SER A 190 -7.54 -42.71 15.44
N GLY A 191 -7.53 -44.02 15.60
CA GLY A 191 -6.82 -44.66 16.68
C GLY A 191 -5.33 -44.35 16.64
N ALA A 192 -4.78 -44.11 17.81
CA ALA A 192 -3.37 -43.95 18.17
C ALA A 192 -2.72 -42.58 17.91
N LEU A 193 -3.04 -41.58 18.73
CA LEU A 193 -2.12 -40.53 19.18
C LEU A 193 -2.75 -39.75 20.35
N SER A 194 -3.22 -40.40 21.36
CA SER A 194 -3.74 -39.73 22.54
C SER A 194 -3.43 -40.49 23.82
N GLN A 195 -2.17 -40.43 24.20
CA GLN A 195 -1.84 -40.64 25.60
C GLN A 195 -0.83 -39.56 26.01
N GLY A 196 -1.36 -38.45 26.45
CA GLY A 196 -0.57 -37.42 27.11
C GLY A 196 -1.11 -36.03 26.81
N LEU A 197 -2.25 -35.68 27.33
CA LEU A 197 -2.74 -34.34 27.68
C LEU A 197 -4.27 -34.25 27.61
N ALA A 198 -4.93 -35.23 28.20
CA ALA A 198 -6.32 -35.06 28.59
C ALA A 198 -6.38 -34.30 29.93
N ASP A 199 -6.07 -33.01 29.93
CA ASP A 199 -6.50 -32.10 30.98
C ASP A 199 -7.72 -31.33 30.47
N ALA A 200 -8.89 -31.88 30.71
CA ALA A 200 -10.14 -31.12 30.56
C ALA A 200 -10.07 -29.85 31.41
N GLY A 201 -9.86 -28.69 30.78
CA GLY A 201 -9.88 -27.40 31.49
C GLY A 201 -8.80 -26.39 31.12
N LYS A 202 -7.84 -26.68 30.26
CA LYS A 202 -6.84 -25.70 29.85
C LYS A 202 -7.36 -24.84 28.69
N THR A 203 -7.88 -23.64 29.02
CA THR A 203 -8.21 -22.60 28.04
C THR A 203 -7.17 -21.48 28.12
N VAL A 204 -6.82 -20.90 26.95
CA VAL A 204 -5.99 -19.72 26.84
C VAL A 204 -6.67 -18.69 25.96
N THR A 205 -6.78 -17.47 26.45
CA THR A 205 -7.32 -16.33 25.72
C THR A 205 -6.19 -15.38 25.38
N VAL A 206 -5.92 -15.24 24.09
CA VAL A 206 -4.87 -14.38 23.56
C VAL A 206 -5.50 -13.12 23.00
N LEU A 207 -5.22 -11.97 23.59
CA LEU A 207 -5.77 -10.69 23.17
C LEU A 207 -4.66 -9.75 22.70
N TYR A 208 -4.99 -8.88 21.76
CA TYR A 208 -4.04 -7.89 21.28
C TYR A 208 -4.67 -6.52 21.06
N THR A 209 -3.80 -5.50 21.01
CA THR A 209 -4.15 -4.17 20.52
C THR A 209 -3.02 -3.62 19.67
N SER A 210 -3.36 -3.18 18.45
CA SER A 210 -2.36 -2.82 17.42
C SER A 210 -2.96 -1.94 16.33
N ASP A 211 -2.30 -0.83 16.01
CA ASP A 211 -2.63 0.00 14.83
C ASP A 211 -1.88 -0.47 13.58
N THR A 212 -0.67 -1.03 13.75
CA THR A 212 0.21 -1.43 12.64
C THR A 212 0.20 -2.92 12.34
N GLY A 213 -0.43 -3.74 13.21
CA GLY A 213 -0.53 -5.19 13.06
C GLY A 213 0.56 -5.98 13.78
N HIS A 214 1.60 -5.37 14.36
CA HIS A 214 2.71 -6.11 14.98
C HIS A 214 2.28 -6.88 16.24
N ALA A 215 1.50 -6.28 17.14
CA ALA A 215 0.97 -6.99 18.30
C ALA A 215 -0.05 -8.07 17.90
N GLU A 216 -0.80 -7.88 16.83
CA GLU A 216 -1.68 -8.88 16.23
C GLU A 216 -0.89 -10.09 15.76
N GLU A 217 0.24 -9.86 15.07
CA GLU A 217 1.14 -10.92 14.59
C GLU A 217 1.67 -11.74 15.76
N CYS A 218 2.17 -11.08 16.82
CA CYS A 218 2.62 -11.74 18.05
C CYS A 218 1.52 -12.60 18.68
N ALA A 219 0.32 -12.06 18.84
CA ALA A 219 -0.83 -12.78 19.44
C ALA A 219 -1.26 -13.99 18.60
N LYS A 220 -1.32 -13.83 17.29
CA LYS A 220 -1.65 -14.93 16.37
C LYS A 220 -0.59 -16.02 16.38
N ALA A 221 0.70 -15.67 16.51
CA ALA A 221 1.78 -16.64 16.66
C ALA A 221 1.60 -17.48 17.94
N VAL A 222 1.33 -16.84 19.07
CA VAL A 222 1.04 -17.53 20.33
C VAL A 222 -0.17 -18.45 20.22
N ALA A 223 -1.27 -17.97 19.63
CA ALA A 223 -2.49 -18.77 19.49
C ALA A 223 -2.30 -19.98 18.56
N ARG A 224 -1.54 -19.84 17.48
CA ARG A 224 -1.16 -20.95 16.59
C ARG A 224 -0.34 -21.99 17.34
N GLN A 225 0.67 -21.57 18.07
CA GLN A 225 1.54 -22.46 18.82
C GLN A 225 0.76 -23.25 19.90
N CYS A 226 -0.17 -22.62 20.60
CA CYS A 226 -1.02 -23.31 21.56
C CYS A 226 -1.87 -24.41 20.88
N ARG A 227 -2.46 -24.12 19.72
CA ARG A 227 -3.23 -25.08 18.94
C ARG A 227 -2.36 -26.23 18.41
N GLY A 228 -1.17 -25.93 17.91
CA GLY A 228 -0.20 -26.94 17.45
C GLY A 228 0.40 -27.76 18.59
N GLY A 229 0.50 -27.19 19.79
CA GLY A 229 1.03 -27.81 20.99
C GLY A 229 0.02 -28.60 21.82
N GLY A 230 -1.15 -28.97 21.26
CA GLY A 230 -2.11 -29.89 21.88
C GLY A 230 -3.26 -29.21 22.62
N TYR A 231 -3.39 -27.88 22.59
CA TYR A 231 -4.63 -27.27 23.08
C TYR A 231 -5.74 -27.48 22.05
N ALA A 232 -6.94 -27.84 22.50
CA ALA A 232 -8.10 -27.96 21.62
C ALA A 232 -8.36 -26.61 20.93
N ALA A 233 -8.72 -26.63 19.65
CA ALA A 233 -8.94 -25.39 18.87
C ALA A 233 -10.01 -24.50 19.53
N SER A 234 -11.03 -25.07 20.15
CA SER A 234 -12.08 -24.40 20.93
C SER A 234 -11.58 -23.77 22.24
N ALA A 235 -10.46 -24.28 22.77
CA ALA A 235 -9.86 -23.81 24.03
C ALA A 235 -8.88 -22.63 23.82
N VAL A 236 -8.57 -22.25 22.56
CA VAL A 236 -7.67 -21.15 22.24
C VAL A 236 -8.45 -20.04 21.53
N ARG A 237 -8.74 -18.97 22.25
CA ARG A 237 -9.37 -17.77 21.70
C ARG A 237 -8.29 -16.76 21.31
N CYS A 238 -8.48 -16.03 20.19
CA CYS A 238 -7.59 -14.95 19.80
C CYS A 238 -8.43 -13.81 19.19
N GLY A 239 -8.24 -12.58 19.71
CA GLY A 239 -8.99 -11.40 19.28
C GLY A 239 -8.40 -10.10 19.76
N THR A 240 -9.04 -8.97 19.40
CA THR A 240 -8.64 -7.65 19.90
C THR A 240 -9.10 -7.44 21.34
N LEU A 241 -8.46 -6.53 22.09
CA LEU A 241 -8.92 -6.17 23.42
C LEU A 241 -10.37 -5.66 23.37
N ASP A 242 -10.72 -4.80 22.43
CA ASP A 242 -12.08 -4.23 22.32
C ASP A 242 -13.15 -5.24 21.90
N SER A 243 -12.77 -6.38 21.32
CA SER A 243 -13.70 -7.47 21.01
C SER A 243 -14.03 -8.37 22.20
N PHE A 244 -13.31 -8.20 23.31
CA PHE A 244 -13.47 -9.03 24.50
C PHE A 244 -14.43 -8.38 25.50
N ASP A 245 -15.37 -9.17 26.04
CA ASP A 245 -16.28 -8.69 27.10
C ASP A 245 -15.53 -8.63 28.43
N ILE A 246 -15.40 -7.44 28.98
CA ILE A 246 -14.75 -7.17 30.26
C ILE A 246 -15.40 -7.94 31.43
N ASN A 247 -16.71 -8.24 31.36
CA ASN A 247 -17.39 -9.01 32.39
C ASN A 247 -16.94 -10.47 32.41
N ALA A 248 -16.39 -10.98 31.30
CA ALA A 248 -15.89 -12.34 31.21
C ALA A 248 -14.46 -12.49 31.76
N LEU A 249 -13.74 -11.40 32.10
CA LEU A 249 -12.36 -11.45 32.58
C LEU A 249 -12.17 -12.38 33.78
N ALA A 250 -13.05 -12.33 34.76
CA ALA A 250 -12.94 -13.13 36.00
C ALA A 250 -13.09 -14.65 35.74
N SER A 251 -13.63 -15.04 34.57
CA SER A 251 -13.81 -16.46 34.20
C SER A 251 -12.67 -17.01 33.34
N GLU A 252 -11.73 -16.17 32.92
CA GLU A 252 -10.61 -16.58 32.06
C GLU A 252 -9.45 -17.15 32.89
N PRO A 253 -9.09 -18.43 32.72
CA PRO A 253 -8.02 -19.00 33.55
C PRO A 253 -6.64 -18.49 33.18
N LEU A 254 -6.42 -18.13 31.90
CA LEU A 254 -5.15 -17.61 31.41
C LEU A 254 -5.37 -16.60 30.28
N LEU A 255 -4.86 -15.39 30.48
CA LEU A 255 -4.82 -14.32 29.49
C LEU A 255 -3.40 -14.11 28.98
N VAL A 256 -3.23 -14.07 27.67
CA VAL A 256 -1.98 -13.63 27.02
C VAL A 256 -2.28 -12.37 26.24
N LEU A 257 -1.56 -11.29 26.52
CA LEU A 257 -1.87 -9.94 26.06
C LEU A 257 -0.70 -9.38 25.25
N CYS A 258 -0.89 -9.10 23.96
CA CYS A 258 0.11 -8.44 23.10
C CYS A 258 -0.34 -6.99 22.85
N VAL A 259 0.40 -6.03 23.39
CA VAL A 259 -0.03 -4.64 23.48
C VAL A 259 0.95 -3.70 22.79
N ALA A 260 0.56 -3.09 21.67
CA ALA A 260 1.36 -2.05 21.01
C ALA A 260 1.14 -0.68 21.67
N THR A 261 2.06 0.23 21.41
CA THR A 261 2.00 1.62 21.87
C THR A 261 1.65 2.52 20.70
N ALA A 262 0.63 3.36 20.87
CA ALA A 262 0.25 4.39 19.91
C ALA A 262 0.64 5.79 20.41
N GLY A 263 0.81 6.75 19.51
CA GLY A 263 0.96 8.18 19.78
C GLY A 263 1.91 8.54 20.92
N LYS A 264 1.39 9.13 21.97
CA LYS A 264 2.11 9.56 23.18
C LYS A 264 2.03 8.55 24.33
N GLY A 265 2.03 7.26 24.02
CA GLY A 265 1.88 6.22 25.03
C GLY A 265 0.41 5.85 25.26
N GLU A 266 -0.44 6.05 24.26
CA GLU A 266 -1.85 5.66 24.32
C GLU A 266 -2.05 4.22 23.83
N PHE A 267 -3.20 3.64 24.20
CA PHE A 267 -3.65 2.39 23.60
C PHE A 267 -4.01 2.60 22.13
N PRO A 268 -3.63 1.65 21.23
CA PRO A 268 -4.15 1.60 19.88
C PRO A 268 -5.68 1.61 19.83
N GLY A 269 -6.23 2.04 18.67
CA GLY A 269 -7.68 2.23 18.49
C GLY A 269 -8.53 1.03 18.90
N ASN A 270 -8.08 -0.20 18.63
CA ASN A 270 -8.78 -1.44 18.90
C ASN A 270 -8.54 -2.05 20.31
N GLY A 271 -8.09 -1.26 21.25
CA GLY A 271 -7.93 -1.62 22.67
C GLY A 271 -8.31 -0.50 23.62
N ARG A 272 -8.63 0.66 23.09
CA ARG A 272 -8.90 1.87 23.87
C ARG A 272 -10.20 1.77 24.66
N ASN A 273 -11.25 1.21 24.08
CA ASN A 273 -12.54 1.04 24.76
C ASN A 273 -12.44 0.03 25.92
N PHE A 274 -11.71 -1.07 25.71
CA PHE A 274 -11.44 -2.04 26.75
C PHE A 274 -10.70 -1.40 27.92
N TRP A 275 -9.62 -0.67 27.63
CA TRP A 275 -8.83 0.04 28.63
C TRP A 275 -9.68 1.03 29.44
N ASN A 276 -10.44 1.88 28.76
CA ASN A 276 -11.28 2.87 29.42
C ASN A 276 -12.30 2.19 30.36
N LYS A 277 -13.03 1.19 29.89
CA LYS A 277 -13.99 0.45 30.72
C LYS A 277 -13.32 -0.25 31.90
N LEU A 278 -12.14 -0.86 31.67
CA LEU A 278 -11.42 -1.54 32.77
C LEU A 278 -10.92 -0.54 33.82
N SER A 279 -10.38 0.59 33.37
CA SER A 279 -9.89 1.65 34.26
C SER A 279 -11.03 2.31 35.06
N GLU A 280 -12.15 2.60 34.39
CA GLU A 280 -13.34 3.19 35.07
C GLU A 280 -13.91 2.25 36.13
N ARG A 281 -13.88 0.94 35.89
CA ARG A 281 -14.42 -0.07 36.80
C ARG A 281 -13.38 -0.70 37.73
N ALA A 282 -12.17 -0.18 37.77
CA ALA A 282 -11.08 -0.75 38.55
C ALA A 282 -11.42 -0.90 40.07
N THR A 283 -12.12 0.09 40.63
CA THR A 283 -12.53 0.05 42.04
C THR A 283 -13.55 -1.05 42.33
N GLU A 284 -14.51 -1.27 41.42
CA GLU A 284 -15.53 -2.32 41.51
C GLU A 284 -14.93 -3.72 41.33
N MET A 285 -13.94 -3.83 40.47
CA MET A 285 -13.33 -5.11 40.08
C MET A 285 -12.15 -5.51 40.99
N LYS A 286 -11.83 -4.73 41.99
CA LYS A 286 -10.72 -5.02 42.90
C LYS A 286 -10.88 -6.39 43.58
N GLY A 287 -9.92 -7.27 43.42
CA GLY A 287 -9.90 -8.65 43.93
C GLY A 287 -10.76 -9.66 43.17
N THR A 288 -11.50 -9.22 42.15
CA THR A 288 -12.36 -10.16 41.36
C THR A 288 -11.59 -11.05 40.43
N LEU A 289 -10.35 -10.71 40.10
CA LEU A 289 -9.51 -11.47 39.17
C LEU A 289 -8.54 -12.44 39.84
N SER A 290 -8.81 -12.85 41.09
CA SER A 290 -7.89 -13.72 41.86
C SER A 290 -7.66 -15.11 41.25
N SER A 291 -8.58 -15.60 40.44
CA SER A 291 -8.45 -16.87 39.68
C SER A 291 -7.72 -16.72 38.34
N VAL A 292 -7.48 -15.50 37.86
CA VAL A 292 -6.95 -15.22 36.54
C VAL A 292 -5.42 -15.18 36.58
N LYS A 293 -4.79 -15.91 35.64
CA LYS A 293 -3.38 -15.75 35.35
C LYS A 293 -3.19 -14.94 34.07
N PHE A 294 -2.13 -14.14 33.99
CA PHE A 294 -1.89 -13.34 32.81
C PHE A 294 -0.41 -13.20 32.44
N ALA A 295 -0.14 -12.98 31.18
CA ALA A 295 1.18 -12.67 30.63
C ALA A 295 1.04 -11.52 29.61
N VAL A 296 1.89 -10.50 29.70
CA VAL A 296 1.87 -9.33 28.84
C VAL A 296 3.14 -9.23 28.02
N PHE A 297 2.99 -8.94 26.75
CA PHE A 297 4.08 -8.53 25.85
C PHE A 297 3.78 -7.14 25.30
N GLY A 298 4.63 -6.16 25.63
CA GLY A 298 4.52 -4.77 25.22
C GLY A 298 5.42 -4.45 24.01
N LEU A 299 4.88 -3.76 23.01
CA LEU A 299 5.64 -3.27 21.87
C LEU A 299 5.75 -1.74 21.91
N GLY A 300 6.95 -1.23 21.64
CA GLY A 300 7.23 0.20 21.61
C GLY A 300 8.49 0.54 20.84
N ASP A 301 8.85 1.81 20.86
CA ASP A 301 10.10 2.36 20.32
C ASP A 301 10.75 3.20 21.44
N SER A 302 11.86 2.68 22.00
CA SER A 302 12.57 3.33 23.13
C SER A 302 13.21 4.67 22.75
N HIS A 303 13.28 5.01 21.48
CA HIS A 303 13.83 6.27 21.00
C HIS A 303 12.77 7.23 20.43
N TYR A 304 11.51 6.83 20.38
CA TYR A 304 10.46 7.61 19.71
C TYR A 304 10.32 9.05 20.24
N TRP A 305 10.50 9.24 21.54
CA TRP A 305 10.43 10.54 22.24
C TRP A 305 11.82 11.09 22.62
N GLY A 306 12.89 10.60 21.99
CA GLY A 306 14.27 10.99 22.28
C GLY A 306 15.01 9.91 23.09
N LYS A 307 16.18 9.52 22.62
CA LYS A 307 17.00 8.50 23.28
C LYS A 307 17.38 8.91 24.70
N GLY A 308 16.96 8.10 25.68
CA GLY A 308 17.32 8.29 27.09
C GLY A 308 16.62 9.47 27.77
N THR A 309 15.67 10.11 27.11
CA THR A 309 14.84 11.15 27.72
C THR A 309 13.85 10.55 28.71
N GLU A 310 13.39 11.34 29.66
CA GLU A 310 12.34 10.93 30.60
C GLU A 310 11.05 10.61 29.84
N GLU A 311 10.68 11.42 28.85
CA GLU A 311 9.50 11.22 28.03
C GLU A 311 9.54 9.89 27.28
N SER A 312 10.70 9.48 26.77
CA SER A 312 10.88 8.19 26.11
C SER A 312 10.73 7.02 27.10
N ARG A 313 11.31 7.13 28.29
CA ARG A 313 11.18 6.12 29.33
C ARG A 313 9.74 5.96 29.81
N VAL A 314 9.01 7.05 29.97
CA VAL A 314 7.61 7.05 30.42
C VAL A 314 6.71 6.45 29.35
N ASN A 315 6.90 6.77 28.09
CA ASN A 315 5.98 6.37 27.01
C ASN A 315 6.34 5.03 26.34
N PHE A 316 7.57 4.51 26.54
CA PHE A 316 7.96 3.20 25.98
C PHE A 316 7.11 2.07 26.54
N ALA A 317 6.37 1.39 25.68
CA ALA A 317 5.46 0.30 26.02
C ALA A 317 4.49 0.64 27.18
N LYS A 318 4.15 1.91 27.36
CA LYS A 318 3.32 2.41 28.46
C LYS A 318 1.98 1.69 28.55
N PRO A 319 1.19 1.49 27.46
CA PRO A 319 -0.08 0.78 27.55
C PRO A 319 0.05 -0.63 28.11
N ALA A 320 1.12 -1.33 27.74
CA ALA A 320 1.38 -2.68 28.22
C ALA A 320 1.71 -2.69 29.72
N ARG A 321 2.53 -1.73 30.19
CA ARG A 321 2.88 -1.61 31.61
C ARG A 321 1.66 -1.23 32.46
N GLU A 322 0.89 -0.25 32.02
CA GLU A 322 -0.33 0.17 32.72
C GLU A 322 -1.35 -0.97 32.80
N LEU A 323 -1.52 -1.76 31.72
CA LEU A 323 -2.42 -2.92 31.72
C LEU A 323 -1.92 -4.03 32.64
N ASP A 324 -0.62 -4.31 32.63
CA ASP A 324 0.01 -5.30 33.49
C ASP A 324 -0.15 -4.95 34.99
N GLU A 325 0.11 -3.69 35.36
CA GLU A 325 -0.05 -3.18 36.74
C GLU A 325 -1.52 -3.18 37.14
N LEU A 326 -2.42 -2.78 36.26
CA LEU A 326 -3.85 -2.75 36.57
C LEU A 326 -4.39 -4.16 36.82
N LEU A 327 -4.09 -5.14 35.95
CA LEU A 327 -4.54 -6.53 36.15
C LEU A 327 -4.05 -7.11 37.48
N GLU A 328 -2.80 -6.86 37.85
CA GLU A 328 -2.29 -7.26 39.19
C GLU A 328 -3.05 -6.57 40.32
N SER A 329 -3.31 -5.26 40.22
CA SER A 329 -4.05 -4.51 41.22
C SER A 329 -5.49 -5.01 41.39
N LEU A 330 -6.09 -5.59 40.34
CA LEU A 330 -7.41 -6.23 40.36
C LEU A 330 -7.39 -7.66 40.93
N GLY A 331 -6.21 -8.17 41.29
CA GLY A 331 -6.01 -9.46 41.95
C GLY A 331 -5.52 -10.59 41.01
N ALA A 332 -5.32 -10.31 39.73
CA ALA A 332 -4.79 -11.33 38.80
C ALA A 332 -3.32 -11.63 39.10
N THR A 333 -2.88 -12.87 38.80
CA THR A 333 -1.50 -13.31 39.05
C THR A 333 -0.71 -13.34 37.74
N ARG A 334 0.48 -12.72 37.74
CA ARG A 334 1.38 -12.83 36.58
C ARG A 334 1.81 -14.28 36.37
N PHE A 335 1.53 -14.81 35.19
CA PHE A 335 1.98 -16.12 34.76
C PHE A 335 3.49 -16.12 34.46
N MET A 336 4.00 -14.98 33.97
CA MET A 336 5.41 -14.71 33.77
C MET A 336 5.66 -13.19 33.76
N PRO A 337 6.93 -12.74 33.91
CA PRO A 337 7.25 -11.32 33.80
C PRO A 337 6.82 -10.71 32.47
N ILE A 338 6.42 -9.43 32.49
CA ILE A 338 6.16 -8.67 31.26
C ILE A 338 7.37 -8.69 30.34
N GLY A 339 7.15 -8.92 29.05
CA GLY A 339 8.16 -8.82 28.00
C GLY A 339 8.02 -7.56 27.18
N PHE A 340 9.10 -7.12 26.55
CA PHE A 340 9.10 -5.94 25.71
C PHE A 340 9.76 -6.20 24.36
N GLY A 341 9.16 -5.69 23.28
CA GLY A 341 9.72 -5.61 21.95
C GLY A 341 10.01 -4.17 21.59
N ASP A 342 11.29 -3.85 21.35
CA ASP A 342 11.74 -2.51 21.00
C ASP A 342 11.99 -2.41 19.48
N ASP A 343 11.37 -1.44 18.81
CA ASP A 343 11.63 -1.18 17.39
C ASP A 343 13.08 -0.72 17.12
N GLN A 344 13.85 -0.36 18.15
CA GLN A 344 15.27 0.00 18.06
C GLN A 344 16.23 -1.19 18.10
N ASP A 345 15.75 -2.38 18.46
CA ASP A 345 16.57 -3.59 18.44
C ASP A 345 16.98 -3.99 17.01
N VAL A 346 17.98 -4.87 16.90
CA VAL A 346 18.55 -5.30 15.62
C VAL A 346 17.49 -5.84 14.67
N ASP A 347 16.60 -6.73 15.18
CA ASP A 347 15.46 -7.28 14.45
C ASP A 347 14.14 -6.69 14.90
N GLN A 348 14.14 -5.42 15.34
CA GLN A 348 12.98 -4.72 15.86
C GLN A 348 12.39 -5.47 17.07
N TYR A 349 11.05 -5.37 17.25
CA TYR A 349 10.37 -6.05 18.35
C TYR A 349 10.54 -7.58 18.35
N HIS A 350 10.98 -8.18 17.26
CA HIS A 350 11.19 -9.62 17.15
C HIS A 350 12.26 -10.15 18.09
N THR A 351 13.30 -9.37 18.40
CA THR A 351 14.34 -9.74 19.36
C THR A 351 13.72 -10.06 20.73
N GLY A 352 13.02 -9.09 21.31
CA GLY A 352 12.37 -9.30 22.62
C GLY A 352 11.22 -10.31 22.57
N PHE A 353 10.46 -10.35 21.45
CA PHE A 353 9.39 -11.33 21.29
C PHE A 353 9.92 -12.76 21.22
N GLY A 354 11.03 -12.98 20.54
CA GLY A 354 11.68 -14.30 20.44
C GLY A 354 12.03 -14.88 21.81
N GLU A 355 12.64 -14.06 22.66
CA GLU A 355 13.01 -14.45 24.03
C GLU A 355 11.78 -14.69 24.91
N TRP A 356 10.84 -13.77 24.89
CA TRP A 356 9.63 -13.85 25.71
C TRP A 356 8.73 -15.02 25.30
N LYS A 357 8.47 -15.21 24.01
CA LYS A 357 7.64 -16.34 23.53
C LYS A 357 8.22 -17.69 23.87
N SER A 358 9.53 -17.86 23.80
CA SER A 358 10.19 -19.13 24.16
C SER A 358 9.94 -19.49 25.62
N GLN A 359 10.02 -18.52 26.53
CA GLN A 359 9.69 -18.74 27.95
C GLN A 359 8.18 -19.03 28.12
N LEU A 360 7.31 -18.32 27.39
CA LEU A 360 5.86 -18.54 27.43
C LEU A 360 5.52 -19.96 26.96
N TYR A 361 6.10 -20.40 25.84
CA TYR A 361 5.81 -21.72 25.25
C TYR A 361 6.28 -22.85 26.16
N SER A 362 7.45 -22.70 26.80
CA SER A 362 7.92 -23.66 27.79
C SER A 362 6.99 -23.77 29.01
N ARG A 363 6.48 -22.62 29.51
CA ARG A 363 5.55 -22.61 30.65
C ARG A 363 4.16 -23.15 30.29
N LEU A 364 3.74 -23.01 29.05
CA LEU A 364 2.49 -23.57 28.51
C LEU A 364 2.61 -25.08 28.18
N GLY A 365 3.86 -25.59 28.09
CA GLY A 365 4.12 -26.97 27.69
C GLY A 365 3.88 -27.24 26.20
N VAL A 366 4.02 -26.18 25.34
CA VAL A 366 3.80 -26.25 23.90
C VAL A 366 5.09 -26.10 23.08
N ASP A 367 6.23 -26.17 23.73
CA ASP A 367 7.58 -26.10 23.14
C ASP A 367 7.98 -27.35 22.35
N LYS A 368 7.28 -28.48 22.58
CA LYS A 368 7.51 -29.77 21.91
C LYS A 368 6.30 -30.24 21.13
N ALA A 369 5.93 -29.52 20.08
CA ALA A 369 4.91 -29.98 19.16
C ALA A 369 5.51 -31.03 18.20
N GLU A 370 5.31 -32.34 18.48
CA GLU A 370 5.57 -33.39 17.51
C GLU A 370 4.35 -33.57 16.60
N GLY A 371 4.52 -33.34 15.29
CA GLY A 371 3.68 -33.89 14.25
C GLY A 371 2.44 -33.09 13.86
N GLY A 372 2.57 -32.15 13.07
CA GLY A 372 1.63 -31.44 12.23
C GLY A 372 2.40 -30.32 11.56
N ALA A 373 2.22 -30.10 10.26
CA ALA A 373 2.96 -29.07 9.54
C ALA A 373 2.77 -27.66 10.16
N ALA A 374 3.34 -27.47 11.36
CA ALA A 374 3.70 -26.17 11.88
C ALA A 374 4.92 -25.76 11.06
N GLU A 375 4.75 -24.76 10.19
CA GLU A 375 5.91 -24.02 9.73
C GLU A 375 6.71 -23.68 10.99
N ASP A 376 7.92 -24.23 11.05
CA ASP A 376 8.90 -23.98 12.09
C ASP A 376 9.15 -22.47 12.11
N ASP A 377 8.47 -21.74 12.98
CA ASP A 377 8.82 -20.39 13.37
C ASP A 377 10.10 -20.47 14.23
N GLY A 378 11.17 -20.99 13.66
CA GLY A 378 12.52 -20.77 14.13
C GLY A 378 12.75 -19.27 14.35
N PRO A 379 13.87 -18.87 14.94
CA PRO A 379 14.15 -17.44 15.18
C PRO A 379 13.85 -16.67 13.91
N VAL A 380 13.07 -15.59 14.02
CA VAL A 380 12.57 -14.83 12.87
C VAL A 380 13.70 -14.62 11.87
N LYS A 381 13.57 -15.23 10.69
CA LYS A 381 14.63 -15.18 9.68
C LYS A 381 14.82 -13.74 9.25
N THR A 382 16.04 -13.24 9.32
CA THR A 382 16.36 -11.90 8.82
C THR A 382 16.11 -11.80 7.32
N ASP A 383 15.91 -10.59 6.81
CA ASP A 383 15.72 -10.38 5.36
C ASP A 383 16.89 -11.01 4.56
N GLU A 384 18.12 -11.04 5.10
CA GLU A 384 19.29 -11.65 4.45
C GLU A 384 19.17 -13.18 4.37
N VAL A 385 18.71 -13.82 5.45
CA VAL A 385 18.45 -15.27 5.49
C VAL A 385 17.32 -15.64 4.52
N ILE A 386 16.20 -14.89 4.56
CA ILE A 386 15.08 -15.13 3.64
C ILE A 386 15.55 -15.06 2.18
N LYS A 387 16.32 -14.04 1.81
CA LYS A 387 16.85 -13.91 0.44
C LYS A 387 17.71 -15.08 0.01
N THR A 388 18.50 -15.64 0.93
CA THR A 388 19.42 -16.75 0.66
C THR A 388 18.71 -18.09 0.51
N GLU A 389 17.72 -18.38 1.37
CA GLU A 389 17.09 -19.70 1.45
C GLU A 389 15.97 -19.92 0.43
N THR A 390 15.50 -18.88 -0.25
CA THR A 390 14.26 -18.89 -1.05
C THR A 390 14.45 -19.23 -2.51
N ARG A 391 15.47 -19.96 -2.87
CA ARG A 391 15.73 -20.39 -4.26
C ARG A 391 15.53 -19.24 -5.27
N GLN A 392 16.41 -18.23 -5.18
CA GLN A 392 16.38 -17.05 -6.05
C GLN A 392 15.07 -16.25 -5.95
N LEU A 393 14.61 -16.00 -4.72
CA LEU A 393 13.42 -15.19 -4.41
C LEU A 393 12.07 -15.80 -4.88
N ARG A 394 12.02 -17.09 -5.21
CA ARG A 394 10.76 -17.76 -5.52
C ARG A 394 9.93 -18.04 -4.28
N GLY A 395 10.56 -18.56 -3.22
CA GLY A 395 9.88 -18.93 -1.98
C GLY A 395 8.65 -19.81 -2.24
N SER A 396 7.56 -19.52 -1.58
CA SER A 396 6.23 -20.12 -1.75
C SER A 396 5.25 -19.23 -2.53
N LEU A 397 5.74 -18.20 -3.26
CA LEU A 397 4.89 -17.21 -3.93
C LEU A 397 3.85 -17.81 -4.88
N LYS A 398 4.21 -18.89 -5.60
CA LYS A 398 3.29 -19.54 -6.54
C LYS A 398 2.11 -20.16 -5.80
N GLU A 399 2.39 -20.99 -4.82
CA GLU A 399 1.39 -21.68 -3.99
C GLU A 399 0.56 -20.68 -3.20
N THR A 400 1.22 -19.68 -2.61
CA THR A 400 0.58 -18.61 -1.85
C THR A 400 -0.38 -17.77 -2.69
N LEU A 401 -0.03 -17.43 -3.93
CA LEU A 401 -0.91 -16.67 -4.82
C LEU A 401 -2.04 -17.52 -5.42
N ASP A 402 -1.92 -18.83 -5.40
CA ASP A 402 -2.99 -19.77 -5.80
C ASP A 402 -3.96 -20.06 -4.64
N ASP A 403 -3.54 -19.92 -3.40
CA ASP A 403 -4.40 -19.99 -2.22
C ASP A 403 -5.23 -18.71 -2.09
N ILE A 404 -6.52 -18.82 -2.36
CA ILE A 404 -7.50 -17.71 -2.26
C ILE A 404 -8.30 -17.71 -0.95
N ALA A 405 -8.02 -18.63 -0.03
CA ALA A 405 -8.75 -18.70 1.24
C ALA A 405 -8.46 -17.50 2.15
N THR A 406 -7.36 -16.81 1.95
CA THR A 406 -6.98 -15.57 2.63
C THR A 406 -6.48 -14.55 1.63
N GLY A 407 -6.76 -13.26 1.86
CA GLY A 407 -6.18 -12.15 1.10
C GLY A 407 -4.71 -11.88 1.44
N GLN A 408 -4.21 -12.47 2.52
CA GLN A 408 -2.86 -12.30 3.02
C GLN A 408 -1.86 -13.24 2.34
N VAL A 409 -0.59 -12.84 2.25
CA VAL A 409 0.55 -13.73 1.96
C VAL A 409 1.40 -13.90 3.23
N PRO A 410 2.08 -15.06 3.40
CA PRO A 410 2.98 -15.29 4.53
C PRO A 410 4.08 -14.24 4.67
N PHE A 411 4.58 -14.04 5.88
CA PHE A 411 5.58 -13.01 6.18
C PHE A 411 6.82 -13.09 5.26
N GLN A 412 7.37 -14.29 5.04
CA GLN A 412 8.52 -14.45 4.15
C GLN A 412 8.18 -14.00 2.72
N ASP A 413 7.02 -14.37 2.20
CA ASP A 413 6.56 -13.98 0.87
C ASP A 413 6.32 -12.48 0.76
N THR A 414 5.96 -11.78 1.84
CA THR A 414 5.91 -10.30 1.85
C THR A 414 7.27 -9.65 1.57
N LYS A 415 8.38 -10.35 1.88
CA LYS A 415 9.74 -9.87 1.56
C LYS A 415 10.09 -10.14 0.11
N LEU A 416 9.71 -11.31 -0.41
CA LEU A 416 10.04 -11.77 -1.76
C LEU A 416 9.23 -11.07 -2.85
N ILE A 417 7.93 -10.91 -2.64
CA ILE A 417 7.06 -10.26 -3.63
C ILE A 417 7.49 -8.84 -3.98
N LYS A 418 8.26 -8.18 -3.09
CA LYS A 418 8.86 -6.87 -3.37
C LYS A 418 9.77 -6.87 -4.58
N PHE A 419 10.55 -7.94 -4.79
CA PHE A 419 11.44 -8.05 -5.94
C PHE A 419 10.67 -8.18 -7.27
N HIS A 420 9.42 -8.62 -7.20
CA HIS A 420 8.48 -8.66 -8.31
C HIS A 420 7.64 -7.38 -8.45
N GLY A 421 7.99 -6.32 -7.74
CA GLY A 421 7.36 -5.00 -7.84
C GLY A 421 6.11 -4.81 -6.99
N SER A 422 5.78 -5.74 -6.11
CA SER A 422 4.55 -5.68 -5.32
C SER A 422 4.79 -5.53 -3.81
N TYR A 423 3.80 -4.99 -3.12
CA TYR A 423 3.73 -4.93 -1.65
C TYR A 423 2.33 -5.31 -1.18
N GLN A 424 2.25 -6.19 -0.20
CA GLN A 424 1.01 -6.37 0.53
C GLN A 424 0.71 -5.11 1.34
N GLN A 425 -0.53 -4.68 1.30
CA GLN A 425 -1.10 -3.55 2.01
C GLN A 425 -2.47 -3.96 2.57
N ASP A 426 -3.04 -3.15 3.44
CA ASP A 426 -4.44 -3.21 3.82
C ASP A 426 -5.01 -1.80 3.93
N ASP A 427 -6.32 -1.66 3.85
CA ASP A 427 -6.98 -0.39 4.08
C ASP A 427 -7.19 -0.19 5.59
N ARG A 428 -6.43 0.74 6.15
CA ARG A 428 -6.43 1.01 7.59
C ARG A 428 -7.66 1.77 8.05
N ASP A 429 -8.35 2.48 7.17
CA ASP A 429 -9.62 3.14 7.48
C ASP A 429 -10.72 2.09 7.76
N LEU A 430 -10.66 0.93 7.06
CA LEU A 430 -11.63 -0.16 7.22
C LEU A 430 -11.24 -1.16 8.33
N ARG A 431 -10.02 -1.08 8.86
CA ARG A 431 -9.45 -2.11 9.74
C ARG A 431 -10.29 -2.33 10.99
N GLU A 432 -10.64 -1.26 11.68
CA GLU A 432 -11.39 -1.35 12.94
C GLU A 432 -12.79 -1.96 12.74
N GLU A 433 -13.50 -1.55 11.70
CA GLU A 433 -14.82 -2.09 11.38
C GLU A 433 -14.75 -3.57 11.06
N ARG A 434 -13.81 -3.97 10.20
CA ARG A 434 -13.61 -5.38 9.84
C ARG A 434 -13.23 -6.24 11.04
N GLN A 435 -12.41 -5.73 11.95
CA GLN A 435 -12.05 -6.41 13.19
C GLN A 435 -13.26 -6.60 14.12
N LYS A 436 -14.12 -5.56 14.28
CA LYS A 436 -15.39 -5.70 15.03
C LYS A 436 -16.29 -6.78 14.46
N LEU A 437 -16.28 -6.94 13.14
CA LEU A 437 -17.03 -8.00 12.45
C LEU A 437 -16.36 -9.38 12.51
N GLY A 438 -15.15 -9.47 13.05
CA GLY A 438 -14.38 -10.72 13.12
C GLY A 438 -13.90 -11.21 11.75
N ILE A 439 -13.78 -10.34 10.76
CA ILE A 439 -13.28 -10.66 9.43
C ILE A 439 -11.84 -10.20 9.23
N GLU A 440 -11.16 -10.80 8.27
CA GLU A 440 -9.78 -10.47 7.91
C GLU A 440 -9.65 -9.00 7.49
N ASN A 441 -8.48 -8.38 7.74
CA ASN A 441 -8.18 -7.03 7.25
C ASN A 441 -8.40 -6.94 5.74
N ALA A 442 -8.71 -5.74 5.24
CA ALA A 442 -8.90 -5.49 3.80
C ALA A 442 -7.57 -5.54 3.04
N PHE A 443 -6.96 -6.73 2.96
CA PHE A 443 -5.69 -6.94 2.28
C PHE A 443 -5.79 -6.68 0.80
N SER A 444 -4.81 -5.96 0.29
CA SER A 444 -4.65 -5.69 -1.13
C SER A 444 -3.16 -5.58 -1.47
N PHE A 445 -2.85 -5.44 -2.76
CA PHE A 445 -1.48 -5.31 -3.22
C PHE A 445 -1.29 -3.99 -3.97
N MET A 446 -0.21 -3.31 -3.64
CA MET A 446 0.34 -2.28 -4.48
C MET A 446 1.25 -2.94 -5.53
N ILE A 447 1.07 -2.64 -6.80
CA ILE A 447 1.93 -3.10 -7.89
C ILE A 447 2.60 -1.89 -8.54
N ARG A 448 3.91 -1.95 -8.71
CA ARG A 448 4.71 -0.88 -9.33
C ARG A 448 5.30 -1.34 -10.64
N VAL A 449 5.15 -0.53 -11.67
CA VAL A 449 5.71 -0.75 -13.01
C VAL A 449 7.15 -0.21 -13.06
N ARG A 450 7.99 -0.77 -13.92
CA ARG A 450 9.27 -0.16 -14.34
C ARG A 450 9.04 0.68 -15.57
N LEU A 451 9.53 1.91 -15.52
CA LEU A 451 9.37 2.89 -16.60
C LEU A 451 10.57 3.84 -16.59
N PRO A 452 11.70 3.46 -17.22
CA PRO A 452 12.90 4.29 -17.21
C PRO A 452 12.64 5.68 -17.79
N GLY A 453 13.12 6.72 -17.09
CA GLY A 453 12.88 8.10 -17.47
C GLY A 453 11.42 8.54 -17.55
N GLY A 454 10.49 7.69 -17.11
CA GLY A 454 9.06 7.99 -17.08
C GLY A 454 8.34 7.97 -18.43
N TYR A 455 9.00 7.57 -19.50
CA TYR A 455 8.42 7.58 -20.85
C TYR A 455 7.49 6.40 -21.09
N CYS A 456 6.30 6.66 -21.66
CA CYS A 456 5.37 5.64 -22.10
C CYS A 456 4.59 6.10 -23.34
N THR A 457 4.26 5.15 -24.22
CA THR A 457 3.42 5.44 -25.39
C THR A 457 1.96 5.66 -25.00
N ALA A 458 1.19 6.22 -25.89
CA ALA A 458 -0.25 6.38 -25.72
C ALA A 458 -0.96 5.04 -25.48
N GLU A 459 -0.52 3.98 -26.19
CA GLU A 459 -1.05 2.62 -26.04
C GLU A 459 -0.74 2.03 -24.64
N GLN A 460 0.46 2.27 -24.13
CA GLN A 460 0.85 1.85 -22.78
C GLN A 460 0.04 2.58 -21.71
N TRP A 461 -0.24 3.88 -21.92
CA TRP A 461 -1.13 4.62 -21.05
C TRP A 461 -2.52 4.00 -20.98
N LEU A 462 -3.12 3.71 -22.15
CA LEU A 462 -4.46 3.10 -22.24
C LEU A 462 -4.50 1.71 -21.60
N ALA A 463 -3.46 0.90 -21.82
CA ALA A 463 -3.36 -0.41 -21.18
C ALA A 463 -3.31 -0.29 -19.65
N MET A 464 -2.56 0.68 -19.12
CA MET A 464 -2.50 0.92 -17.68
C MET A 464 -3.82 1.45 -17.14
N ASP A 465 -4.51 2.28 -17.89
CA ASP A 465 -5.83 2.78 -17.52
C ASP A 465 -6.87 1.64 -17.44
N GLU A 466 -6.87 0.74 -18.43
CA GLU A 466 -7.73 -0.45 -18.41
C GLU A 466 -7.40 -1.36 -17.22
N ILE A 467 -6.12 -1.65 -16.98
CA ILE A 467 -5.67 -2.47 -15.85
C ILE A 467 -6.10 -1.85 -14.52
N ALA A 468 -5.96 -0.54 -14.37
CA ALA A 468 -6.36 0.17 -13.16
C ALA A 468 -7.86 0.08 -12.90
N GLY A 469 -8.67 0.19 -13.94
CA GLY A 469 -10.13 0.05 -13.86
C GLY A 469 -10.59 -1.38 -13.59
N ARG A 470 -9.86 -2.37 -14.11
CA ARG A 470 -10.29 -3.77 -14.06
C ARG A 470 -9.80 -4.52 -12.82
N TYR A 471 -8.59 -4.27 -12.37
CA TYR A 471 -7.92 -5.08 -11.35
C TYR A 471 -7.48 -4.30 -10.11
N ALA A 472 -7.51 -2.96 -10.16
CA ALA A 472 -7.11 -2.11 -9.04
C ALA A 472 -8.31 -1.27 -8.54
N ASN A 473 -8.02 -0.27 -7.73
CA ASN A 473 -9.05 0.61 -7.16
C ASN A 473 -9.58 1.69 -8.14
N GLY A 474 -9.40 1.52 -9.42
CA GLY A 474 -9.89 2.46 -10.44
C GLY A 474 -9.06 3.72 -10.60
N THR A 475 -7.88 3.81 -9.99
CA THR A 475 -7.00 4.98 -10.10
C THR A 475 -5.58 4.58 -10.50
N LEU A 476 -4.85 5.49 -11.14
CA LEU A 476 -3.42 5.38 -11.36
C LEU A 476 -2.67 6.31 -10.40
N LYS A 477 -1.54 5.86 -9.89
CA LYS A 477 -0.67 6.70 -9.05
C LYS A 477 0.66 6.94 -9.74
N ILE A 478 0.93 8.19 -10.12
CA ILE A 478 2.24 8.64 -10.57
C ILE A 478 3.14 8.82 -9.34
N THR A 479 4.32 8.23 -9.37
CA THR A 479 5.20 8.18 -8.20
C THR A 479 6.34 9.18 -8.30
N THR A 480 7.00 9.46 -7.18
CA THR A 480 8.24 10.23 -7.12
C THR A 480 9.43 9.54 -7.82
N ARG A 481 9.19 8.43 -8.54
CA ARG A 481 10.18 7.69 -9.33
C ARG A 481 9.76 7.50 -10.78
N GLN A 482 8.99 8.43 -11.32
CA GLN A 482 8.59 8.45 -12.74
C GLN A 482 7.98 7.13 -13.20
N THR A 483 7.10 6.55 -12.40
CA THR A 483 6.42 5.32 -12.77
C THR A 483 5.05 5.25 -12.13
N TRP A 484 4.25 4.27 -12.55
CA TRP A 484 2.95 4.02 -11.97
C TRP A 484 2.98 3.08 -10.78
N GLN A 485 2.04 3.30 -9.89
CA GLN A 485 1.58 2.32 -8.91
C GLN A 485 0.09 2.09 -9.09
N LEU A 486 -0.29 0.83 -9.00
CA LEU A 486 -1.66 0.39 -8.81
C LEU A 486 -1.88 0.10 -7.33
N HIS A 487 -3.03 0.45 -6.79
CA HIS A 487 -3.42 0.18 -5.41
C HIS A 487 -4.73 -0.58 -5.38
N GLY A 488 -5.00 -1.32 -4.31
CA GLY A 488 -6.24 -2.07 -4.17
C GLY A 488 -6.34 -3.33 -5.05
N VAL A 489 -5.22 -3.80 -5.60
CA VAL A 489 -5.20 -5.06 -6.36
C VAL A 489 -5.39 -6.22 -5.40
N LEU A 490 -6.41 -7.05 -5.62
CA LEU A 490 -6.66 -8.21 -4.77
C LEU A 490 -5.70 -9.35 -5.09
N LYS A 491 -5.40 -10.21 -4.13
CA LYS A 491 -4.47 -11.33 -4.25
C LYS A 491 -4.72 -12.17 -5.51
N ARG A 492 -5.96 -12.52 -5.77
CA ARG A 492 -6.37 -13.28 -6.97
C ARG A 492 -6.09 -12.58 -8.30
N ASP A 493 -6.04 -11.24 -8.31
CA ASP A 493 -5.85 -10.42 -9.50
C ASP A 493 -4.39 -10.04 -9.74
N VAL A 494 -3.48 -10.33 -8.79
CA VAL A 494 -2.04 -10.01 -8.91
C VAL A 494 -1.45 -10.61 -10.19
N LYS A 495 -1.69 -11.88 -10.46
CA LYS A 495 -1.19 -12.55 -11.68
C LYS A 495 -1.74 -11.92 -12.96
N ASN A 496 -3.04 -11.62 -13.00
CA ASN A 496 -3.67 -11.01 -14.16
C ASN A 496 -3.20 -9.57 -14.39
N THR A 497 -3.01 -8.81 -13.33
CA THR A 497 -2.45 -7.46 -13.37
C THR A 497 -1.04 -7.49 -13.97
N MET A 498 -0.16 -8.36 -13.48
CA MET A 498 1.19 -8.48 -14.01
C MET A 498 1.21 -8.94 -15.47
N ARG A 499 0.34 -9.88 -15.86
CA ARG A 499 0.17 -10.28 -17.27
C ARG A 499 -0.27 -9.11 -18.17
N GLY A 500 -1.22 -8.30 -17.69
CA GLY A 500 -1.67 -7.10 -18.42
C GLY A 500 -0.53 -6.12 -18.65
N ILE A 501 0.27 -5.85 -17.62
CA ILE A 501 1.46 -4.99 -17.70
C ILE A 501 2.47 -5.55 -18.72
N ASN A 502 2.77 -6.86 -18.65
CA ASN A 502 3.71 -7.49 -19.58
C ASN A 502 3.20 -7.48 -21.03
N ARG A 503 1.89 -7.67 -21.25
CA ARG A 503 1.28 -7.55 -22.59
C ARG A 503 1.42 -6.15 -23.20
N ALA A 504 1.50 -5.13 -22.37
CA ALA A 504 1.76 -3.74 -22.77
C ALA A 504 3.28 -3.47 -22.94
N CYS A 505 4.12 -4.50 -23.03
CA CYS A 505 5.57 -4.38 -23.12
C CYS A 505 6.21 -3.58 -21.98
N MET A 506 5.68 -3.74 -20.78
CA MET A 506 6.22 -3.19 -19.54
C MET A 506 6.49 -4.31 -18.54
N ASP A 507 7.18 -4.00 -17.45
CA ASP A 507 7.58 -4.98 -16.43
C ASP A 507 7.42 -4.43 -15.01
N THR A 508 7.38 -5.35 -14.03
CA THR A 508 7.35 -5.04 -12.60
C THR A 508 8.59 -5.53 -11.86
N ILE A 509 9.41 -6.39 -12.49
CA ILE A 509 10.61 -6.99 -11.89
C ILE A 509 11.56 -5.89 -11.41
N ALA A 510 12.08 -6.04 -10.20
CA ALA A 510 13.00 -5.09 -9.57
C ALA A 510 12.46 -3.64 -9.44
N ALA A 511 11.17 -3.38 -9.68
CA ALA A 511 10.56 -2.08 -9.38
C ALA A 511 10.57 -1.78 -7.86
N CYS A 512 10.69 -2.82 -7.05
CA CYS A 512 10.84 -2.78 -5.59
C CYS A 512 11.94 -3.75 -5.14
N GLY A 513 12.15 -3.93 -3.83
CA GLY A 513 13.16 -4.84 -3.28
C GLY A 513 14.54 -4.21 -3.08
N ASP A 514 15.49 -5.06 -2.70
CA ASP A 514 16.89 -4.70 -2.45
C ASP A 514 17.73 -4.90 -3.73
N VAL A 515 17.36 -4.13 -4.75
CA VAL A 515 17.90 -4.14 -6.12
C VAL A 515 18.00 -2.71 -6.63
N CYS A 516 18.60 -2.52 -7.81
CA CYS A 516 18.51 -1.29 -8.57
C CYS A 516 17.06 -1.09 -9.06
N ARG A 517 16.43 -0.01 -8.62
CA ARG A 517 15.05 0.32 -8.95
C ARG A 517 14.98 1.15 -10.21
N ASN A 518 13.76 1.56 -10.60
CA ASN A 518 13.55 2.39 -11.78
C ASN A 518 14.58 3.53 -11.88
N VAL A 519 15.21 3.71 -13.03
CA VAL A 519 16.17 4.79 -13.31
C VAL A 519 15.40 6.02 -13.77
N LEU A 520 15.71 7.17 -13.16
CA LEU A 520 15.07 8.45 -13.45
C LEU A 520 15.88 9.23 -14.48
N CYS A 521 15.20 10.08 -15.25
CA CYS A 521 15.85 11.06 -16.12
C CYS A 521 15.05 12.36 -16.12
N THR A 522 15.74 13.51 -16.21
CA THR A 522 15.08 14.80 -16.41
C THR A 522 13.99 14.69 -17.45
N SER A 523 12.78 15.14 -17.10
CA SER A 523 11.58 15.00 -17.92
C SER A 523 11.23 16.27 -18.71
N ASN A 524 11.69 17.41 -18.28
CA ASN A 524 11.33 18.70 -18.88
C ASN A 524 11.85 18.82 -20.32
N PRO A 525 10.97 19.08 -21.32
CA PRO A 525 11.40 19.37 -22.68
C PRO A 525 12.04 20.77 -22.76
N GLY A 526 12.85 20.98 -23.78
CA GLY A 526 13.48 22.28 -24.01
C GLY A 526 14.72 22.60 -23.13
N VAL A 527 15.11 21.68 -22.22
CA VAL A 527 16.39 21.81 -21.47
C VAL A 527 17.60 21.54 -22.38
N CYS A 528 17.42 20.81 -23.47
CA CYS A 528 18.38 20.57 -24.55
C CYS A 528 17.63 20.25 -25.84
N SER A 529 18.36 20.05 -26.96
CA SER A 529 17.75 19.61 -28.22
C SER A 529 17.10 18.24 -28.09
N ARG A 530 16.16 17.91 -28.97
CA ARG A 530 15.49 16.61 -29.00
C ARG A 530 16.50 15.47 -29.20
N GLU A 531 17.41 15.61 -30.14
CA GLU A 531 18.44 14.59 -30.42
C GLU A 531 19.27 14.29 -29.16
N LEU A 532 19.66 15.35 -28.44
CA LEU A 532 20.44 15.18 -27.22
C LEU A 532 19.62 14.57 -26.06
N MET A 533 18.34 14.91 -25.96
CA MET A 533 17.43 14.28 -25.02
C MET A 533 17.31 12.76 -25.30
N ASP A 534 17.14 12.38 -26.57
CA ASP A 534 17.03 10.99 -27.00
C ASP A 534 18.34 10.22 -26.76
N GLU A 535 19.50 10.88 -27.00
CA GLU A 535 20.81 10.31 -26.67
C GLU A 535 20.94 10.03 -25.16
N ILE A 536 20.62 11.01 -24.30
CA ILE A 536 20.69 10.84 -22.84
C ILE A 536 19.67 9.80 -22.35
N MET A 537 18.48 9.76 -22.95
CA MET A 537 17.50 8.71 -22.66
C MET A 537 18.04 7.33 -23.06
N GLY A 538 18.77 7.21 -24.16
CA GLY A 538 19.46 5.98 -24.57
C GLY A 538 20.42 5.49 -23.49
N TYR A 539 21.24 6.38 -22.90
CA TYR A 539 22.09 6.02 -21.75
C TYR A 539 21.29 5.70 -20.50
N THR A 540 20.17 6.38 -20.27
CA THR A 540 19.26 6.04 -19.16
C THR A 540 18.70 4.63 -19.27
N TYR A 541 18.27 4.22 -20.47
CA TYR A 541 17.86 2.83 -20.75
C TYR A 541 19.03 1.86 -20.60
N ALA A 542 20.20 2.20 -21.12
CA ALA A 542 21.38 1.35 -21.01
C ALA A 542 21.78 1.08 -19.53
N ILE A 543 21.73 2.09 -18.67
CA ILE A 543 21.96 1.95 -17.23
C ILE A 543 20.87 1.08 -16.60
N HIS A 544 19.62 1.32 -16.98
CA HIS A 544 18.48 0.59 -16.48
C HIS A 544 18.59 -0.91 -16.78
N ASP A 545 18.77 -1.25 -18.05
CA ASP A 545 18.81 -2.64 -18.51
C ASP A 545 20.04 -3.38 -17.98
N HIS A 546 21.17 -2.66 -17.90
CA HIS A 546 22.42 -3.23 -17.38
C HIS A 546 22.32 -3.61 -15.89
N CYS A 547 21.52 -2.87 -15.12
CA CYS A 547 21.32 -3.10 -13.69
C CYS A 547 20.11 -3.99 -13.37
N LEU A 548 19.47 -4.62 -14.37
CA LEU A 548 18.42 -5.61 -14.12
C LEU A 548 18.99 -6.93 -13.61
N PRO A 549 18.26 -7.68 -12.78
CA PRO A 549 18.59 -9.07 -12.49
C PRO A 549 18.62 -9.89 -13.79
N ARG A 550 19.63 -10.77 -13.93
CA ARG A 550 19.94 -11.45 -15.19
C ARG A 550 19.67 -12.95 -15.18
N THR A 551 19.21 -13.53 -14.08
CA THR A 551 18.91 -14.95 -14.01
C THR A 551 17.57 -15.29 -14.65
N GLY A 552 17.44 -16.53 -15.17
CA GLY A 552 16.17 -17.10 -15.61
C GLY A 552 15.15 -17.35 -14.51
N ALA A 553 15.49 -17.08 -13.23
CA ALA A 553 14.61 -17.26 -12.09
C ALA A 553 13.33 -16.42 -12.13
N TYR A 554 13.36 -15.30 -12.85
CA TYR A 554 12.23 -14.37 -12.96
C TYR A 554 11.29 -14.68 -14.14
N HIS A 555 11.67 -15.56 -15.04
CA HIS A 555 10.92 -15.86 -16.26
C HIS A 555 10.75 -17.36 -16.42
N GLU A 556 9.51 -17.78 -16.61
CA GLU A 556 9.15 -19.14 -16.98
C GLU A 556 8.37 -19.11 -18.30
N ILE A 557 8.72 -19.99 -19.24
CA ILE A 557 8.03 -20.12 -20.51
C ILE A 557 7.27 -21.43 -20.52
N PHE A 558 6.00 -21.35 -20.83
CA PHE A 558 5.11 -22.51 -20.94
C PHE A 558 4.55 -22.60 -22.36
N LEU A 559 4.54 -23.81 -22.91
CA LEU A 559 3.68 -24.13 -24.05
C LEU A 559 2.28 -24.45 -23.52
N MET A 560 1.30 -23.82 -24.12
CA MET A 560 -0.11 -24.06 -23.81
C MET A 560 -0.64 -25.05 -24.84
N HIS A 561 -1.28 -26.12 -24.39
CA HIS A 561 -1.82 -27.19 -25.22
C HIS A 561 -3.36 -27.24 -25.09
N GLY A 562 -4.00 -27.63 -26.20
CA GLY A 562 -5.45 -27.83 -26.30
C GLY A 562 -6.23 -26.55 -26.59
N ASP A 563 -7.46 -26.72 -27.01
CA ASP A 563 -8.34 -25.62 -27.46
C ASP A 563 -8.72 -24.64 -26.33
N GLU A 564 -8.63 -25.06 -25.06
CA GLU A 564 -8.91 -24.23 -23.89
C GLU A 564 -7.65 -23.76 -23.14
N MET A 565 -6.46 -23.99 -23.68
CA MET A 565 -5.20 -23.72 -22.97
C MET A 565 -5.14 -24.31 -21.55
N ALA A 566 -5.80 -25.42 -21.31
CA ALA A 566 -5.96 -26.05 -20.00
C ALA A 566 -4.68 -26.76 -19.55
N GLU A 567 -3.93 -27.29 -20.50
CA GLU A 567 -2.68 -27.99 -20.22
C GLU A 567 -1.49 -27.11 -20.60
N LYS A 568 -0.52 -27.02 -19.71
CA LYS A 568 0.71 -26.30 -19.95
C LYS A 568 1.93 -27.16 -19.64
N SER A 569 2.90 -27.17 -20.54
CA SER A 569 4.22 -27.73 -20.29
C SER A 569 5.27 -26.63 -20.18
N GLN A 570 6.04 -26.68 -19.12
CA GLN A 570 7.13 -25.73 -18.93
C GLN A 570 8.30 -26.08 -19.83
N VAL A 571 8.68 -25.16 -20.71
CA VAL A 571 9.79 -25.34 -21.66
C VAL A 571 11.05 -24.59 -21.27
N MET A 572 10.93 -23.60 -20.36
CA MET A 572 12.05 -22.84 -19.83
C MET A 572 11.77 -22.40 -18.38
N GLY A 573 12.82 -22.35 -17.56
CA GLY A 573 12.73 -21.93 -16.15
C GLY A 573 13.06 -23.04 -15.13
N THR A 574 13.41 -24.24 -15.60
CA THR A 574 13.89 -25.36 -14.77
C THR A 574 15.42 -25.45 -14.70
N THR A 575 16.11 -24.43 -15.14
CA THR A 575 17.58 -24.37 -15.09
C THR A 575 18.11 -24.62 -13.67
N PRO A 576 19.26 -25.27 -13.53
CA PRO A 576 19.94 -25.41 -12.26
C PRO A 576 20.03 -24.07 -11.53
N ILE A 577 20.03 -24.07 -10.21
CA ILE A 577 20.14 -22.87 -9.38
C ILE A 577 21.37 -22.08 -9.85
N GLU A 578 21.14 -21.02 -10.57
CA GLU A 578 22.18 -20.13 -11.08
C GLU A 578 22.26 -18.92 -10.14
N GLU A 579 23.48 -18.64 -9.64
CA GLU A 579 23.71 -17.46 -8.82
C GLU A 579 23.51 -16.21 -9.67
N GLU A 580 22.81 -15.23 -9.14
CA GLU A 580 22.57 -13.97 -9.85
C GLU A 580 23.90 -13.24 -10.06
N PRO A 581 24.33 -13.01 -11.33
CA PRO A 581 25.70 -12.56 -11.59
C PRO A 581 26.02 -11.16 -11.08
N LEU A 582 25.04 -10.24 -11.08
CA LEU A 582 25.22 -8.87 -10.62
C LEU A 582 25.03 -8.74 -9.10
N TYR A 583 24.01 -9.40 -8.56
CA TYR A 583 23.57 -9.21 -7.19
C TYR A 583 24.06 -10.28 -6.22
N GLY A 584 24.50 -11.43 -6.71
CA GLY A 584 24.85 -12.57 -5.87
C GLY A 584 23.63 -13.18 -5.16
N LYS A 585 23.88 -14.11 -4.21
CA LYS A 585 22.82 -14.87 -3.51
C LYS A 585 21.92 -14.02 -2.64
N THR A 586 22.44 -12.96 -2.03
CA THR A 586 21.75 -12.17 -1.02
C THR A 586 21.25 -10.83 -1.56
N TYR A 587 21.43 -10.58 -2.84
CA TYR A 587 21.13 -9.28 -3.43
C TYR A 587 21.82 -8.11 -2.71
N LEU A 588 21.27 -6.89 -2.77
CA LEU A 588 21.85 -5.76 -2.05
C LEU A 588 21.45 -5.77 -0.57
N PRO A 589 22.24 -5.14 0.31
CA PRO A 589 21.84 -4.90 1.69
C PRO A 589 20.58 -4.06 1.79
N ARG A 590 20.35 -3.15 0.82
CA ARG A 590 19.17 -2.26 0.76
C ARG A 590 18.92 -1.77 -0.66
N LYS A 591 17.70 -1.24 -0.91
CA LYS A 591 17.28 -0.64 -2.19
C LYS A 591 18.33 0.32 -2.74
N PHE A 592 18.59 0.24 -4.05
CA PHE A 592 19.47 1.11 -4.81
C PHE A 592 18.66 1.98 -5.79
N LYS A 593 19.03 3.24 -5.93
CA LYS A 593 18.28 4.24 -6.72
C LYS A 593 19.23 5.02 -7.59
N VAL A 594 18.85 5.21 -8.88
CA VAL A 594 19.62 5.95 -9.86
C VAL A 594 18.80 7.08 -10.46
N ALA A 595 19.46 8.19 -10.80
CA ALA A 595 18.87 9.31 -11.51
C ALA A 595 19.87 9.95 -12.47
N VAL A 596 19.38 10.42 -13.62
CA VAL A 596 20.12 11.20 -14.60
C VAL A 596 19.53 12.62 -14.66
N ALA A 597 20.31 13.63 -14.33
CA ALA A 597 19.91 15.03 -14.36
C ALA A 597 20.51 15.74 -15.57
N ILE A 598 19.73 16.59 -16.22
CA ILE A 598 20.18 17.42 -17.35
C ILE A 598 20.14 18.89 -16.93
N PRO A 599 21.28 19.51 -16.61
CA PRO A 599 21.30 20.94 -16.33
C PRO A 599 20.68 21.78 -17.47
N PRO A 600 19.99 22.88 -17.14
CA PRO A 600 19.91 23.54 -15.83
C PRO A 600 18.84 22.98 -14.90
N SER A 601 18.18 21.84 -15.24
CA SER A 601 17.10 21.24 -14.45
C SER A 601 17.60 20.16 -13.48
N ASN A 602 17.15 20.23 -12.21
CA ASN A 602 17.29 19.16 -11.23
C ASN A 602 15.92 18.62 -10.79
N ASP A 603 15.01 18.44 -11.74
CA ASP A 603 13.66 17.92 -11.50
C ASP A 603 13.65 16.49 -10.93
N VAL A 604 14.74 15.74 -11.09
CA VAL A 604 14.93 14.39 -10.55
C VAL A 604 15.51 14.34 -9.13
N ASP A 605 15.93 15.48 -8.54
CA ASP A 605 16.63 15.54 -7.24
C ASP A 605 17.87 14.61 -7.20
N VAL A 606 18.79 14.79 -8.13
CA VAL A 606 19.91 13.88 -8.38
C VAL A 606 20.70 13.51 -7.12
N PHE A 607 20.91 14.48 -6.21
CA PHE A 607 21.64 14.26 -4.95
C PHE A 607 20.90 13.41 -3.90
N ALA A 608 19.59 13.10 -4.11
CA ALA A 608 18.82 12.24 -3.21
C ALA A 608 19.04 10.76 -3.47
N HIS A 609 19.81 10.39 -4.49
CA HIS A 609 19.90 9.04 -4.99
C HIS A 609 21.21 8.34 -4.63
N CYS A 610 21.19 6.99 -4.70
CA CYS A 610 22.35 6.16 -4.37
C CYS A 610 23.50 6.38 -5.35
N CYS A 611 23.14 6.54 -6.63
CA CYS A 611 24.03 6.92 -7.73
C CYS A 611 23.30 7.94 -8.61
N GLY A 612 23.96 9.00 -9.02
CA GLY A 612 23.40 10.02 -9.90
C GLY A 612 24.38 10.36 -11.00
N PHE A 613 23.82 10.73 -12.14
CA PHE A 613 24.56 11.17 -13.31
C PHE A 613 24.09 12.58 -13.69
N ILE A 614 25.01 13.55 -13.70
CA ILE A 614 24.72 14.92 -14.11
C ILE A 614 25.32 15.11 -15.50
N ALA A 615 24.48 15.27 -16.52
CA ALA A 615 24.93 15.45 -17.88
C ALA A 615 25.78 16.72 -18.06
N ILE A 616 26.93 16.59 -18.67
CA ILE A 616 27.81 17.69 -19.04
C ILE A 616 27.69 17.91 -20.55
N ILE A 617 27.16 19.07 -20.90
CA ILE A 617 26.84 19.43 -22.27
C ILE A 617 27.69 20.64 -22.64
N GLU A 618 28.51 20.52 -23.68
CA GLU A 618 29.35 21.59 -24.22
C GLU A 618 29.15 21.71 -25.72
N GLY A 619 28.86 22.89 -26.20
CA GLY A 619 28.60 23.13 -27.62
C GLY A 619 27.43 22.33 -28.19
N GLY A 620 26.42 22.04 -27.38
CA GLY A 620 25.23 21.26 -27.77
C GLY A 620 25.47 19.74 -27.88
N LYS A 621 26.59 19.23 -27.36
CA LYS A 621 26.96 17.82 -27.39
C LYS A 621 27.19 17.29 -25.98
N LEU A 622 26.75 16.04 -25.74
CA LEU A 622 27.05 15.34 -24.50
C LEU A 622 28.54 15.00 -24.43
N GLN A 623 29.21 15.46 -23.38
CA GLN A 623 30.62 15.14 -23.12
C GLN A 623 30.75 13.90 -22.20
N GLY A 624 29.77 13.68 -21.34
CA GLY A 624 29.73 12.65 -20.34
C GLY A 624 28.91 13.07 -19.12
N PHE A 625 29.19 12.45 -17.99
CA PHE A 625 28.44 12.66 -16.77
C PHE A 625 29.36 12.86 -15.56
N ASN A 626 29.08 13.89 -14.76
CA ASN A 626 29.55 13.87 -13.37
C ASN A 626 28.78 12.81 -12.58
N VAL A 627 29.49 12.02 -11.80
CA VAL A 627 28.96 10.88 -11.04
C VAL A 627 28.79 11.29 -9.59
N THR A 628 27.55 11.17 -9.08
CA THR A 628 27.24 11.42 -7.66
C THR A 628 26.95 10.10 -6.95
N VAL A 629 27.42 9.93 -5.72
CA VAL A 629 27.22 8.69 -4.93
C VAL A 629 26.89 9.01 -3.47
N GLY A 630 26.07 8.17 -2.85
CA GLY A 630 25.85 8.18 -1.41
C GLY A 630 24.66 8.99 -0.93
N GLY A 631 23.69 9.30 -1.80
CA GLY A 631 22.46 9.99 -1.41
C GLY A 631 21.39 9.05 -0.84
N GLY A 632 20.59 9.60 0.08
CA GLY A 632 19.47 8.89 0.65
C GLY A 632 18.81 9.63 1.82
N LEU A 633 17.47 9.74 1.80
CA LEU A 633 16.77 10.65 2.70
C LEU A 633 16.05 9.98 3.88
N GLY A 634 15.73 8.68 3.80
CA GLY A 634 15.01 7.98 4.89
C GLY A 634 15.89 7.83 6.14
N PHE A 635 15.26 7.96 7.29
CA PHE A 635 15.85 7.78 8.61
C PHE A 635 14.82 7.17 9.57
N THR A 636 15.15 7.00 10.83
CA THR A 636 14.23 6.59 11.90
C THR A 636 14.13 7.72 12.91
N HIS A 637 12.94 8.06 13.37
CA HIS A 637 12.75 9.09 14.37
C HIS A 637 13.65 8.84 15.59
N ASN A 638 14.30 9.91 16.04
CA ASN A 638 15.19 9.94 17.22
C ASN A 638 16.35 8.92 17.25
N ASN A 639 16.57 8.19 16.16
CA ASN A 639 17.75 7.36 16.01
C ASN A 639 18.89 8.15 15.36
N GLN A 640 19.78 8.70 16.19
CA GLN A 640 20.89 9.57 15.75
C GLN A 640 21.89 8.88 14.82
N LYS A 641 21.91 7.54 14.76
CA LYS A 641 22.71 6.78 13.80
C LYS A 641 22.09 6.79 12.40
N THR A 642 20.87 7.33 12.25
CA THR A 642 20.18 7.41 10.98
C THR A 642 19.82 8.86 10.66
N PHE A 643 20.14 9.31 9.45
CA PHE A 643 19.94 10.69 9.02
C PHE A 643 19.80 10.79 7.49
N PRO A 644 19.15 11.81 6.93
CA PRO A 644 19.17 12.08 5.50
C PRO A 644 20.55 12.57 5.05
N ARG A 645 20.97 12.14 3.85
CA ARG A 645 22.24 12.56 3.25
C ARG A 645 22.07 12.86 1.77
N LEU A 646 22.72 13.92 1.29
CA LEU A 646 22.89 14.20 -0.13
C LEU A 646 24.13 13.47 -0.66
N ALA A 647 24.12 13.14 -1.94
CA ALA A 647 25.25 12.50 -2.62
C ALA A 647 26.40 13.46 -2.86
N ASP A 648 27.64 12.96 -2.82
CA ASP A 648 28.84 13.69 -3.24
C ASP A 648 29.16 13.37 -4.70
N VAL A 649 29.75 14.34 -5.41
CA VAL A 649 30.36 14.12 -6.72
C VAL A 649 31.70 13.42 -6.51
N ILE A 650 31.90 12.28 -7.16
CA ILE A 650 33.13 11.49 -7.03
C ILE A 650 34.04 11.59 -8.26
N GLY A 651 33.57 12.21 -9.34
CA GLY A 651 34.35 12.40 -10.57
C GLY A 651 33.46 12.46 -11.81
N PHE A 652 34.07 12.44 -12.97
CA PHE A 652 33.41 12.47 -14.28
C PHE A 652 33.72 11.18 -15.06
N CYS A 653 32.74 10.68 -15.83
CA CYS A 653 32.90 9.56 -16.75
C CYS A 653 32.39 9.89 -18.15
N LYS A 654 32.92 9.19 -19.14
CA LYS A 654 32.43 9.26 -20.52
C LYS A 654 31.04 8.62 -20.64
N PRO A 655 30.22 8.99 -21.66
CA PRO A 655 28.86 8.48 -21.78
C PRO A 655 28.79 6.94 -21.87
N GLU A 656 29.69 6.32 -22.64
CA GLU A 656 29.76 4.86 -22.82
C GLU A 656 30.09 4.08 -21.55
N ASP A 657 30.70 4.74 -20.57
CA ASP A 657 31.07 4.15 -19.30
C ASP A 657 29.97 4.17 -18.25
N ALA A 658 28.97 5.03 -18.42
CA ALA A 658 27.98 5.32 -17.37
C ALA A 658 27.31 4.07 -16.81
N LYS A 659 26.95 3.08 -17.63
CA LYS A 659 26.34 1.84 -17.16
C LYS A 659 27.32 0.98 -16.32
N TYR A 660 28.60 0.94 -16.70
CA TYR A 660 29.62 0.19 -15.98
C TYR A 660 29.98 0.89 -14.65
N VAL A 661 30.05 2.22 -14.66
CA VAL A 661 30.21 3.01 -13.42
C VAL A 661 29.04 2.74 -12.46
N CYS A 662 27.80 2.69 -12.97
CA CYS A 662 26.64 2.36 -12.15
C CYS A 662 26.73 0.94 -11.56
N GLU A 663 27.13 -0.05 -12.35
CA GLU A 663 27.35 -1.43 -11.92
C GLU A 663 28.40 -1.49 -10.81
N VAL A 664 29.52 -0.80 -11.01
CA VAL A 664 30.61 -0.82 -10.04
C VAL A 664 30.19 -0.14 -8.72
N VAL A 665 29.53 1.02 -8.77
CA VAL A 665 28.98 1.68 -7.58
C VAL A 665 28.01 0.75 -6.83
N LEU A 666 27.18 0.01 -7.56
CA LEU A 666 26.24 -0.96 -7.01
C LEU A 666 26.98 -2.14 -6.35
N THR A 667 28.01 -2.71 -7.01
CA THR A 667 28.74 -3.85 -6.47
C THR A 667 29.61 -3.49 -5.27
N VAL A 668 30.16 -2.27 -5.19
CA VAL A 668 30.78 -1.75 -3.96
C VAL A 668 29.76 -1.77 -2.81
N GLN A 669 28.54 -1.29 -3.03
CA GLN A 669 27.49 -1.32 -2.00
C GLN A 669 27.06 -2.77 -1.67
N ARG A 670 27.02 -3.67 -2.65
CA ARG A 670 26.74 -5.11 -2.43
C ARG A 670 27.72 -5.73 -1.45
N ASP A 671 29.00 -5.44 -1.62
CA ASP A 671 30.09 -6.12 -0.93
C ASP A 671 30.46 -5.45 0.41
N PHE A 672 30.36 -4.13 0.51
CA PHE A 672 30.77 -3.37 1.70
C PHE A 672 29.60 -2.78 2.50
N GLY A 673 28.37 -2.84 1.99
CA GLY A 673 27.21 -2.35 2.72
C GLY A 673 26.88 -3.19 3.93
N ASP A 674 26.46 -2.54 5.02
CA ASP A 674 26.10 -3.22 6.27
C ASP A 674 24.90 -4.16 6.04
N ARG A 675 25.11 -5.45 6.37
CA ARG A 675 24.09 -6.51 6.33
C ARG A 675 23.62 -6.96 7.70
N THR A 676 24.28 -6.48 8.76
CA THR A 676 23.96 -6.82 10.14
C THR A 676 22.88 -5.92 10.72
N GLY A 677 22.85 -4.64 10.31
CA GLY A 677 21.89 -3.63 10.76
C GLY A 677 21.08 -3.05 9.61
N ARG A 678 19.87 -3.56 9.36
CA ARG A 678 19.03 -3.09 8.23
C ARG A 678 18.74 -1.58 8.26
N LYS A 679 18.75 -0.94 9.43
CA LYS A 679 18.61 0.52 9.58
C LYS A 679 19.83 1.27 9.05
N HIS A 680 21.03 0.64 9.05
CA HIS A 680 22.31 1.20 8.58
C HIS A 680 22.76 0.68 7.20
N ALA A 681 21.97 -0.17 6.54
CA ALA A 681 22.31 -0.87 5.30
C ALA A 681 22.30 -0.03 4.00
N ARG A 682 22.01 1.29 4.06
CA ARG A 682 21.94 2.19 2.89
C ARG A 682 23.33 2.69 2.50
N ILE A 683 23.57 2.82 1.17
CA ILE A 683 24.83 3.33 0.60
C ILE A 683 25.30 4.67 1.21
N LYS A 684 24.37 5.52 1.66
CA LYS A 684 24.72 6.77 2.32
C LYS A 684 25.55 6.59 3.59
N TYR A 685 25.36 5.46 4.28
CA TYR A 685 26.16 5.13 5.47
C TYR A 685 27.50 4.53 5.09
N THR A 686 27.54 3.69 4.07
CA THR A 686 28.81 3.22 3.50
C THR A 686 29.68 4.42 3.07
N MET A 687 29.06 5.41 2.42
CA MET A 687 29.74 6.65 2.05
C MET A 687 30.16 7.49 3.25
N GLU A 688 29.39 7.51 4.31
CA GLU A 688 29.72 8.24 5.54
C GLU A 688 30.82 7.58 6.35
N ASP A 689 30.82 6.24 6.40
CA ASP A 689 31.76 5.43 7.17
C ASP A 689 33.16 5.40 6.51
N TYR A 690 33.22 5.30 5.18
CA TYR A 690 34.51 5.19 4.44
C TYR A 690 34.94 6.48 3.75
N GLY A 691 34.05 7.39 3.47
CA GLY A 691 34.30 8.67 2.79
C GLY A 691 34.31 8.62 1.26
N PRO A 692 34.14 9.80 0.60
CA PRO A 692 34.04 9.89 -0.86
C PRO A 692 35.33 9.46 -1.60
N ALA A 693 36.49 9.78 -1.05
CA ALA A 693 37.79 9.44 -1.66
C ALA A 693 37.99 7.93 -1.73
N TRP A 694 37.71 7.20 -0.63
CA TRP A 694 37.77 5.74 -0.59
C TRP A 694 36.75 5.14 -1.59
N TYR A 695 35.53 5.68 -1.62
CA TYR A 695 34.51 5.18 -2.54
C TYR A 695 34.91 5.36 -4.00
N ARG A 696 35.50 6.51 -4.35
CA ARG A 696 36.08 6.75 -5.68
C ARG A 696 37.16 5.73 -6.01
N GLU A 697 38.10 5.48 -5.09
CA GLU A 697 39.16 4.48 -5.25
C GLU A 697 38.61 3.09 -5.52
N GLN A 698 37.60 2.63 -4.77
CA GLN A 698 36.96 1.34 -4.99
C GLN A 698 36.23 1.26 -6.33
N VAL A 699 35.63 2.37 -6.80
CA VAL A 699 35.02 2.44 -8.12
C VAL A 699 36.08 2.34 -9.21
N GLU A 700 37.17 3.11 -9.11
CA GLU A 700 38.25 3.12 -10.09
C GLU A 700 38.99 1.79 -10.18
N GLU A 701 39.24 1.12 -9.04
CA GLU A 701 39.85 -0.20 -8.99
C GLU A 701 39.03 -1.24 -9.73
N ARG A 702 37.72 -1.29 -9.48
CA ARG A 702 36.82 -2.25 -10.10
C ARG A 702 36.54 -1.93 -11.57
N LEU A 703 36.50 -0.65 -11.93
CA LEU A 703 36.33 -0.19 -13.30
C LEU A 703 37.59 -0.44 -14.15
N GLY A 704 38.77 -0.60 -13.52
CA GLY A 704 40.06 -0.73 -14.18
C GLY A 704 40.58 0.56 -14.81
N LYS A 705 39.98 1.70 -14.53
CA LYS A 705 40.38 3.04 -15.00
C LYS A 705 39.99 4.13 -14.04
N LYS A 706 40.70 5.27 -14.13
CA LYS A 706 40.44 6.46 -13.30
C LYS A 706 39.23 7.24 -13.82
N LEU A 707 38.46 7.78 -12.88
CA LEU A 707 37.48 8.81 -13.19
C LEU A 707 38.22 10.15 -13.41
N GLU A 708 37.78 10.92 -14.39
CA GLU A 708 38.26 12.31 -14.55
C GLU A 708 37.77 13.18 -13.37
N ASP A 709 38.34 14.36 -13.22
CA ASP A 709 37.84 15.33 -12.23
C ASP A 709 36.45 15.85 -12.64
N GLU A 710 35.66 16.28 -11.65
CA GLU A 710 34.33 16.83 -11.92
C GLU A 710 34.42 18.05 -12.85
N ARG A 711 33.41 18.15 -13.73
CA ARG A 711 33.28 19.28 -14.64
C ARG A 711 32.22 20.27 -14.16
N PRO A 712 32.35 21.56 -14.48
CA PRO A 712 31.40 22.58 -14.04
C PRO A 712 29.98 22.31 -14.55
N TYR A 713 28.99 22.54 -13.71
CA TYR A 713 27.57 22.50 -14.02
C TYR A 713 26.80 23.51 -13.15
N LYS A 714 25.57 23.84 -13.56
CA LYS A 714 24.71 24.75 -12.79
C LYS A 714 23.26 24.26 -12.88
N PHE A 715 22.60 24.14 -11.73
CA PHE A 715 21.15 23.95 -11.66
C PHE A 715 20.46 25.27 -11.35
N GLU A 716 19.38 25.58 -12.08
CA GLU A 716 18.57 26.78 -11.92
C GLU A 716 17.10 26.44 -11.66
N HIS A 717 16.65 25.27 -12.12
CA HIS A 717 15.27 24.82 -12.04
C HIS A 717 15.17 23.47 -11.33
N ARG A 718 14.00 23.22 -10.74
CA ARG A 718 13.69 21.94 -10.07
C ARG A 718 12.28 21.45 -10.33
N GLY A 719 11.36 22.34 -10.65
CA GLY A 719 9.96 22.04 -10.93
C GLY A 719 9.76 21.39 -12.29
N ASP A 720 8.57 20.84 -12.48
CA ASP A 720 8.13 20.35 -13.77
C ASP A 720 7.76 21.49 -14.70
N LEU A 721 7.86 21.26 -16.01
CA LEU A 721 7.22 22.13 -16.98
C LEU A 721 5.71 22.18 -16.71
N PHE A 722 5.14 23.37 -16.82
CA PHE A 722 3.70 23.59 -16.76
C PHE A 722 3.24 24.36 -17.98
N GLY A 723 2.23 23.86 -18.69
CA GLY A 723 1.78 24.47 -19.95
C GLY A 723 2.48 23.93 -21.20
N TRP A 724 2.26 24.63 -22.32
CA TRP A 724 2.74 24.23 -23.63
C TRP A 724 4.14 24.77 -23.96
N VAL A 725 5.00 23.92 -24.46
CA VAL A 725 6.29 24.24 -25.04
C VAL A 725 6.43 23.56 -26.41
N LYS A 726 6.97 24.28 -27.39
CA LYS A 726 7.36 23.72 -28.68
C LYS A 726 8.86 23.51 -28.72
N THR A 727 9.29 22.31 -29.10
CA THR A 727 10.70 21.97 -29.23
C THR A 727 11.24 22.19 -30.66
N ASP A 728 12.52 22.07 -30.81
CA ASP A 728 13.26 22.30 -32.05
C ASP A 728 12.88 21.36 -33.21
N ASP A 729 12.38 20.15 -32.90
CA ASP A 729 11.80 19.19 -33.84
C ASP A 729 10.40 19.55 -34.33
N GLY A 730 9.83 20.66 -33.83
CA GLY A 730 8.50 21.16 -34.19
C GLY A 730 7.33 20.49 -33.47
N LEU A 731 7.59 19.55 -32.55
CA LEU A 731 6.59 18.90 -31.72
C LEU A 731 6.22 19.75 -30.50
N TRP A 732 5.02 19.54 -29.99
CA TRP A 732 4.52 20.21 -28.81
C TRP A 732 4.55 19.30 -27.58
N HIS A 733 4.77 19.90 -26.43
CA HIS A 733 4.76 19.24 -25.14
C HIS A 733 3.90 20.05 -24.17
N CYS A 734 3.06 19.38 -23.41
CA CYS A 734 2.20 20.03 -22.42
C CYS A 734 2.40 19.45 -21.03
N GLY A 735 2.94 20.25 -20.12
CA GLY A 735 3.02 19.87 -18.71
C GLY A 735 1.68 20.05 -18.01
N CYS A 736 1.14 18.97 -17.46
CA CYS A 736 -0.14 18.93 -16.77
C CYS A 736 0.07 18.57 -15.29
N LEU A 737 -0.55 19.34 -14.40
CA LEU A 737 -0.54 19.03 -12.97
C LEU A 737 -1.51 17.88 -12.67
N VAL A 738 -0.99 16.86 -12.00
CA VAL A 738 -1.79 15.82 -11.35
C VAL A 738 -1.59 15.95 -9.85
N PRO A 739 -2.59 16.44 -9.09
CA PRO A 739 -2.42 16.66 -7.67
C PRO A 739 -1.90 15.43 -6.93
N ILE A 740 -0.69 15.54 -6.39
CA ILE A 740 0.04 14.46 -5.71
C ILE A 740 0.11 13.15 -6.55
N GLY A 741 0.01 13.24 -7.86
CA GLY A 741 0.12 12.09 -8.77
C GLY A 741 -1.07 11.12 -8.77
N ARG A 742 -2.19 11.45 -8.16
CA ARG A 742 -3.38 10.59 -8.19
C ARG A 742 -4.25 10.91 -9.41
N VAL A 743 -4.12 10.07 -10.44
CA VAL A 743 -4.94 10.16 -11.66
C VAL A 743 -6.26 9.46 -11.39
N LYS A 744 -7.33 10.23 -11.25
CA LYS A 744 -8.67 9.76 -10.91
C LYS A 744 -9.75 10.63 -11.59
N GLU A 745 -11.00 10.17 -11.56
CA GLU A 745 -12.16 10.94 -11.97
C GLU A 745 -12.01 11.61 -13.37
N GLU A 746 -12.40 12.86 -13.51
CA GLU A 746 -12.34 13.61 -14.77
C GLU A 746 -10.94 13.65 -15.39
N VAL A 747 -9.91 13.85 -14.56
CA VAL A 747 -8.52 13.88 -15.03
C VAL A 747 -8.10 12.53 -15.64
N ARG A 748 -8.53 11.41 -15.04
CA ARG A 748 -8.28 10.07 -15.58
C ARG A 748 -8.93 9.90 -16.95
N MET A 749 -10.21 10.24 -17.06
CA MET A 749 -10.95 10.17 -18.32
C MET A 749 -10.33 11.06 -19.39
N GLY A 750 -9.94 12.28 -19.03
CA GLY A 750 -9.30 13.22 -19.93
C GLY A 750 -7.98 12.71 -20.49
N LEU A 751 -7.10 12.22 -19.63
CA LEU A 751 -5.81 11.68 -20.05
C LEU A 751 -5.96 10.40 -20.89
N ALA A 752 -6.95 9.55 -20.60
CA ALA A 752 -7.27 8.40 -21.44
C ALA A 752 -7.77 8.82 -22.84
N LYS A 753 -8.65 9.83 -22.93
CA LYS A 753 -9.12 10.37 -24.23
C LYS A 753 -7.99 11.04 -25.02
N ILE A 754 -7.09 11.73 -24.36
CA ILE A 754 -5.91 12.28 -24.99
C ILE A 754 -5.00 11.17 -25.49
N ALA A 755 -4.83 10.08 -24.75
CA ALA A 755 -4.07 8.92 -25.20
C ALA A 755 -4.73 8.24 -26.41
N GLU A 756 -6.07 8.15 -26.48
CA GLU A 756 -6.78 7.70 -27.67
C GLU A 756 -6.50 8.57 -28.90
N GLU A 757 -6.51 9.90 -28.72
CA GLU A 757 -6.23 10.88 -29.80
C GLU A 757 -4.79 10.83 -30.29
N LEU A 758 -3.84 10.46 -29.41
CA LEU A 758 -2.41 10.45 -29.69
C LEU A 758 -1.87 9.06 -30.07
N LYS A 759 -2.68 8.03 -30.22
CA LYS A 759 -2.24 6.71 -30.66
C LYS A 759 -1.37 6.79 -31.91
N GLY A 760 -0.20 6.16 -31.85
CA GLY A 760 0.76 6.09 -32.94
C GLY A 760 1.48 7.39 -33.31
N CYS A 761 1.27 8.49 -32.58
CA CYS A 761 1.87 9.78 -32.92
C CYS A 761 2.30 10.65 -31.74
N GLY A 762 1.96 10.30 -30.51
CA GLY A 762 2.35 11.01 -29.31
C GLY A 762 2.56 10.08 -28.12
N ALA A 763 3.06 10.62 -27.03
CA ALA A 763 3.44 9.86 -25.85
C ALA A 763 3.17 10.64 -24.56
N PHE A 764 3.49 10.02 -23.44
CA PHE A 764 3.43 10.61 -22.10
C PHE A 764 4.76 10.44 -21.40
N ARG A 765 5.05 11.35 -20.48
CA ARG A 765 6.21 11.25 -19.62
C ARG A 765 5.82 11.57 -18.19
N LEU A 766 5.98 10.61 -17.29
CA LEU A 766 5.71 10.78 -15.87
C LEU A 766 6.86 11.54 -15.23
N THR A 767 6.56 12.49 -14.35
CA THR A 767 7.58 13.32 -13.72
C THR A 767 7.94 12.84 -12.32
N CYS A 768 9.11 13.21 -11.83
CA CYS A 768 9.54 12.98 -10.45
C CYS A 768 8.76 13.79 -9.43
N ASN A 769 8.09 14.85 -9.85
CA ASN A 769 7.24 15.69 -9.01
C ASN A 769 5.77 15.24 -9.04
N GLN A 770 5.51 14.03 -9.54
CA GLN A 770 4.20 13.38 -9.54
C GLN A 770 3.18 14.00 -10.50
N SER A 771 3.64 14.60 -11.56
CA SER A 771 2.81 15.14 -12.64
C SER A 771 3.00 14.36 -13.94
N VAL A 772 2.37 14.81 -15.00
CA VAL A 772 2.46 14.20 -16.33
C VAL A 772 2.77 15.24 -17.38
N LEU A 773 3.64 14.87 -18.29
CA LEU A 773 3.90 15.60 -19.52
C LEU A 773 3.27 14.82 -20.67
N ILE A 774 2.36 15.43 -21.39
CA ILE A 774 1.91 14.97 -22.70
C ILE A 774 2.98 15.40 -23.68
N THR A 775 3.62 14.46 -24.35
CA THR A 775 4.83 14.73 -25.12
C THR A 775 4.66 14.29 -26.58
N GLU A 776 5.48 14.85 -27.47
CA GLU A 776 5.51 14.51 -28.90
C GLU A 776 4.18 14.76 -29.61
N VAL A 777 3.46 15.81 -29.24
CA VAL A 777 2.18 16.15 -29.85
C VAL A 777 2.41 16.84 -31.20
N PRO A 778 1.98 16.26 -32.34
CA PRO A 778 2.08 16.94 -33.63
C PRO A 778 1.25 18.22 -33.68
N GLU A 779 1.69 19.21 -34.43
CA GLU A 779 0.98 20.51 -34.62
C GLU A 779 -0.52 20.28 -34.95
N ALA A 780 -0.81 19.32 -35.82
CA ALA A 780 -2.17 18.99 -36.23
C ALA A 780 -3.07 18.45 -35.10
N LYS A 781 -2.48 17.89 -34.05
CA LYS A 781 -3.21 17.30 -32.92
C LYS A 781 -3.35 18.26 -31.73
N LYS A 782 -2.55 19.32 -31.67
CA LYS A 782 -2.51 20.25 -30.53
C LYS A 782 -3.88 20.79 -30.17
N ALA A 783 -4.65 21.29 -31.13
CA ALA A 783 -5.98 21.85 -30.88
C ALA A 783 -6.98 20.83 -30.35
N ALA A 784 -6.88 19.56 -30.76
CA ALA A 784 -7.72 18.48 -30.26
C ALA A 784 -7.36 18.14 -28.80
N VAL A 785 -6.07 18.05 -28.49
CA VAL A 785 -5.56 17.83 -27.12
C VAL A 785 -5.96 18.99 -26.21
N GLU A 786 -5.82 20.24 -26.64
CA GLU A 786 -6.21 21.44 -25.88
C GLU A 786 -7.70 21.39 -25.52
N LYS A 787 -8.54 21.02 -26.49
CA LYS A 787 -9.99 20.87 -26.27
C LYS A 787 -10.29 19.80 -25.21
N LEU A 788 -9.59 18.67 -25.24
CA LEU A 788 -9.76 17.59 -24.26
C LEU A 788 -9.27 18.02 -22.87
N LEU A 789 -8.12 18.71 -22.78
CA LEU A 789 -7.62 19.24 -21.52
C LEU A 789 -8.65 20.19 -20.86
N ALA A 790 -9.23 21.09 -21.65
CA ALA A 790 -10.27 22.00 -21.16
C ALA A 790 -11.56 21.27 -20.78
N GLN A 791 -12.04 20.33 -21.62
CA GLN A 791 -13.25 19.55 -21.38
C GLN A 791 -13.19 18.77 -20.07
N TYR A 792 -12.08 18.14 -19.78
CA TYR A 792 -11.87 17.31 -18.59
C TYR A 792 -11.16 18.05 -17.44
N LYS A 793 -11.04 19.37 -17.54
CA LYS A 793 -10.46 20.25 -16.52
C LYS A 793 -9.08 19.81 -16.04
N VAL A 794 -8.26 19.28 -16.94
CA VAL A 794 -6.88 18.90 -16.63
C VAL A 794 -6.04 20.17 -16.48
N PRO A 795 -5.46 20.47 -15.29
CA PRO A 795 -4.71 21.70 -15.08
C PRO A 795 -3.40 21.72 -15.89
N HIS A 796 -3.23 22.69 -16.81
CA HIS A 796 -2.10 22.74 -17.72
C HIS A 796 -1.68 24.16 -18.15
N SER A 797 -2.35 25.19 -17.66
CA SER A 797 -2.04 26.58 -18.03
C SER A 797 -2.17 27.51 -16.83
N GLU A 798 -1.57 28.68 -16.89
CA GLU A 798 -1.66 29.72 -15.85
C GLU A 798 -3.12 30.17 -15.63
N GLU A 799 -3.93 30.14 -16.67
CA GLU A 799 -5.36 30.45 -16.59
C GLU A 799 -6.14 29.44 -15.75
N THR A 800 -5.64 28.22 -15.56
CA THR A 800 -6.27 27.21 -14.70
C THR A 800 -5.94 27.37 -13.22
N THR A 801 -5.48 28.53 -12.79
CA THR A 801 -5.36 28.98 -11.39
C THR A 801 -4.45 28.14 -10.48
N VAL A 802 -3.35 27.61 -11.00
CA VAL A 802 -2.39 26.83 -10.19
C VAL A 802 -1.31 27.75 -9.60
N SER A 803 -1.28 27.87 -8.28
CA SER A 803 -0.29 28.66 -7.55
C SER A 803 1.13 28.04 -7.61
N GLY A 804 2.16 28.85 -7.35
CA GLY A 804 3.55 28.40 -7.23
C GLY A 804 3.73 27.33 -6.15
N LEU A 805 3.01 27.42 -5.04
CA LEU A 805 2.96 26.37 -4.00
C LEU A 805 2.38 25.06 -4.52
N ARG A 806 1.25 25.12 -5.24
CA ARG A 806 0.54 23.94 -5.74
C ARG A 806 1.34 23.22 -6.82
N ARG A 807 2.02 23.96 -7.72
CA ARG A 807 2.90 23.36 -8.73
C ARG A 807 4.07 22.58 -8.12
N ASN A 808 4.54 23.01 -6.95
CA ASN A 808 5.73 22.46 -6.30
C ASN A 808 5.41 21.58 -5.09
N MET A 809 4.16 21.13 -4.93
CA MET A 809 3.77 20.22 -3.87
C MET A 809 4.10 18.77 -4.22
N MET A 810 4.56 18.00 -3.22
CA MET A 810 4.86 16.58 -3.36
C MET A 810 4.52 15.81 -2.09
N ALA A 811 3.84 14.67 -2.20
CA ALA A 811 3.58 13.80 -1.06
C ALA A 811 3.72 12.31 -1.38
N CYS A 812 3.98 11.51 -0.37
CA CYS A 812 3.86 10.05 -0.47
C CYS A 812 2.40 9.62 -0.29
N VAL A 813 2.09 8.34 -0.58
CA VAL A 813 0.74 7.78 -0.43
C VAL A 813 0.25 7.87 1.02
N ALA A 814 1.08 7.48 1.99
CA ALA A 814 0.79 7.49 3.43
C ALA A 814 -0.47 6.67 3.82
N LEU A 815 -1.23 7.15 4.80
CA LEU A 815 -2.50 6.53 5.18
C LEU A 815 -3.52 6.63 4.02
N PRO A 816 -4.47 5.69 3.87
CA PRO A 816 -4.70 4.52 4.71
C PRO A 816 -3.88 3.29 4.31
N THR A 817 -3.34 3.21 3.11
CA THR A 817 -2.83 1.97 2.52
C THR A 817 -1.36 1.65 2.86
N CYS A 818 -0.55 2.65 3.20
CA CYS A 818 0.86 2.40 3.51
C CYS A 818 1.02 1.87 4.96
N PRO A 819 1.50 0.63 5.17
CA PRO A 819 1.64 0.05 6.51
C PRO A 819 2.68 0.76 7.39
N LEU A 820 3.56 1.57 6.80
CA LEU A 820 4.64 2.29 7.49
C LEU A 820 4.27 3.74 7.85
N ALA A 821 3.07 4.21 7.51
CA ALA A 821 2.67 5.58 7.73
C ALA A 821 2.17 5.81 9.17
N PHE A 822 2.58 6.91 9.77
CA PHE A 822 2.09 7.42 11.06
C PHE A 822 1.03 8.51 10.90
N ALA A 823 1.08 9.23 9.76
CA ALA A 823 0.17 10.34 9.45
C ALA A 823 -0.23 10.32 7.97
N GLU A 824 -1.20 11.16 7.64
CA GLU A 824 -1.61 11.47 6.27
C GLU A 824 -0.48 12.16 5.49
N ALA A 825 -0.54 12.09 4.16
CA ALA A 825 0.25 12.93 3.28
C ALA A 825 -0.48 13.20 1.96
N GLU A 826 -0.76 12.16 1.15
CA GLU A 826 -1.45 12.34 -0.15
C GLU A 826 -2.82 12.99 -0.01
N ARG A 827 -3.65 12.53 0.93
CA ARG A 827 -5.00 13.05 1.11
C ARG A 827 -5.00 14.45 1.74
N TYR A 828 -4.00 14.75 2.56
CA TYR A 828 -3.97 15.97 3.37
C TYR A 828 -3.23 17.15 2.70
N LEU A 829 -2.07 16.92 2.05
CA LEU A 829 -1.25 18.04 1.54
C LEU A 829 -2.00 18.98 0.59
N PRO A 830 -2.86 18.52 -0.34
CA PRO A 830 -3.64 19.41 -1.20
C PRO A 830 -4.58 20.36 -0.41
N THR A 831 -5.13 19.89 0.70
CA THR A 831 -5.97 20.69 1.61
C THR A 831 -5.14 21.73 2.35
N LEU A 832 -4.01 21.33 2.91
CA LEU A 832 -3.07 22.26 3.55
C LEU A 832 -2.60 23.35 2.57
N VAL A 833 -2.21 22.95 1.36
CA VAL A 833 -1.80 23.92 0.32
C VAL A 833 -2.94 24.87 -0.01
N GLY A 834 -4.19 24.41 -0.11
CA GLY A 834 -5.35 25.30 -0.31
C GLY A 834 -5.53 26.35 0.79
N ARG A 835 -5.26 25.97 2.05
CA ARG A 835 -5.24 26.92 3.19
C ARG A 835 -4.10 27.93 3.08
N LEU A 836 -2.91 27.48 2.67
CA LEU A 836 -1.73 28.34 2.49
C LEU A 836 -1.85 29.23 1.26
N GLU A 837 -2.56 28.83 0.21
CA GLU A 837 -2.83 29.66 -0.97
C GLU A 837 -3.50 30.97 -0.59
N ALA A 838 -4.46 30.94 0.32
CA ALA A 838 -5.09 32.15 0.84
C ALA A 838 -4.09 33.07 1.58
N VAL A 839 -3.03 32.51 2.18
CA VAL A 839 -1.98 33.29 2.83
C VAL A 839 -1.06 33.92 1.80
N VAL A 840 -0.54 33.14 0.84
CA VAL A 840 0.41 33.65 -0.17
C VAL A 840 -0.25 34.64 -1.12
N GLU A 841 -1.55 34.50 -1.40
CA GLU A 841 -2.32 35.51 -2.17
C GLU A 841 -2.37 36.86 -1.47
N ARG A 842 -2.69 36.89 -0.17
CA ARG A 842 -2.68 38.12 0.63
C ARG A 842 -1.29 38.77 0.69
N CYS A 843 -0.23 37.99 0.56
CA CYS A 843 1.14 38.44 0.58
C CYS A 843 1.67 38.83 -0.84
N GLY A 844 0.88 38.67 -1.90
CA GLY A 844 1.33 38.90 -3.27
C GLY A 844 2.34 37.87 -3.79
N LEU A 845 2.34 36.66 -3.21
CA LEU A 845 3.28 35.58 -3.52
C LEU A 845 2.64 34.40 -4.28
N ARG A 846 1.43 34.57 -4.83
CA ARG A 846 0.68 33.47 -5.47
C ARG A 846 1.50 32.70 -6.50
N ASP A 847 2.22 33.41 -7.36
CA ASP A 847 2.98 32.84 -8.47
C ASP A 847 4.44 32.51 -8.08
N THR A 848 4.82 32.82 -6.85
CA THR A 848 6.16 32.51 -6.34
C THR A 848 6.30 31.02 -6.08
N ASP A 849 7.26 30.39 -6.76
CA ASP A 849 7.57 28.99 -6.55
C ASP A 849 8.18 28.77 -5.17
N VAL A 850 7.54 27.91 -4.38
CA VAL A 850 8.04 27.43 -3.09
C VAL A 850 7.85 25.92 -3.02
N VAL A 851 8.93 25.18 -2.77
CA VAL A 851 8.93 23.72 -2.76
C VAL A 851 8.42 23.19 -1.43
N ILE A 852 7.21 22.65 -1.43
CA ILE A 852 6.54 22.09 -0.25
C ILE A 852 6.38 20.58 -0.38
N ARG A 853 6.83 19.81 0.62
CA ARG A 853 6.85 18.35 0.56
C ARG A 853 6.41 17.71 1.85
N MET A 854 5.65 16.61 1.75
CA MET A 854 5.10 15.90 2.91
C MET A 854 5.28 14.39 2.80
N THR A 855 5.55 13.75 3.94
CA THR A 855 5.51 12.28 4.07
C THR A 855 4.85 11.86 5.37
N GLY A 856 4.14 10.73 5.34
CA GLY A 856 3.47 10.16 6.51
C GLY A 856 4.43 9.48 7.51
N CYS A 857 5.72 9.35 7.19
CA CYS A 857 6.71 8.71 8.07
C CYS A 857 8.16 9.10 7.68
N PRO A 858 9.18 8.83 8.51
CA PRO A 858 10.58 9.20 8.25
C PRO A 858 11.26 8.40 7.11
N ASN A 859 10.58 7.46 6.46
CA ASN A 859 11.10 6.82 5.25
C ASN A 859 11.30 7.80 4.06
N SER A 860 10.76 9.01 4.16
CA SER A 860 11.01 10.16 3.27
C SER A 860 10.73 9.85 1.79
N CYS A 861 9.64 9.15 1.49
CA CYS A 861 9.28 8.78 0.11
C CYS A 861 8.96 10.00 -0.77
N GLY A 862 8.38 11.08 -0.20
CA GLY A 862 8.13 12.37 -0.85
C GLY A 862 9.31 13.35 -0.73
N ARG A 863 10.46 12.91 -0.26
CA ARG A 863 11.68 13.71 -0.13
C ARG A 863 11.51 15.03 0.66
N PRO A 864 10.83 15.04 1.83
CA PRO A 864 10.54 16.25 2.58
C PRO A 864 11.80 16.99 3.03
N SER A 865 12.89 16.27 3.33
CA SER A 865 14.16 16.86 3.77
C SER A 865 14.85 17.75 2.72
N MET A 866 14.36 17.73 1.47
CA MET A 866 14.85 18.59 0.39
C MET A 866 13.86 19.69 0.00
N GLY A 867 12.70 19.77 0.64
CA GLY A 867 11.76 20.87 0.43
C GLY A 867 12.25 22.16 1.10
N GLU A 868 11.91 23.31 0.56
CA GLU A 868 12.06 24.58 1.27
C GLU A 868 11.17 24.55 2.54
N ILE A 869 10.01 23.88 2.41
CA ILE A 869 9.11 23.50 3.51
C ILE A 869 8.94 21.98 3.46
N GLY A 870 9.23 21.29 4.55
CA GLY A 870 9.11 19.84 4.66
C GLY A 870 8.28 19.41 5.86
N PHE A 871 7.44 18.37 5.67
CA PHE A 871 6.66 17.77 6.75
C PHE A 871 6.91 16.27 6.82
N ILE A 872 7.15 15.78 8.02
CA ILE A 872 7.35 14.35 8.29
C ILE A 872 6.38 13.91 9.38
N GLY A 873 5.48 13.00 9.06
CA GLY A 873 4.47 12.48 9.98
C GLY A 873 5.08 11.83 11.21
N LYS A 874 4.55 12.13 12.37
CA LYS A 874 4.95 11.61 13.68
C LYS A 874 3.83 10.82 14.34
N ALA A 875 2.60 11.28 14.24
CA ALA A 875 1.38 10.63 14.70
C ALA A 875 0.21 11.10 13.82
N PRO A 876 -0.99 10.49 13.90
CA PRO A 876 -2.16 10.97 13.16
C PRO A 876 -2.39 12.47 13.38
N GLY A 877 -2.50 13.24 12.29
CA GLY A 877 -2.67 14.70 12.32
C GLY A 877 -1.48 15.50 12.88
N THR A 878 -0.32 14.86 13.10
CA THR A 878 0.84 15.50 13.76
C THR A 878 2.10 15.31 12.94
N TYR A 879 2.84 16.39 12.73
CA TYR A 879 4.02 16.42 11.86
C TYR A 879 5.20 17.14 12.50
N ASN A 880 6.41 16.72 12.18
CA ASN A 880 7.60 17.56 12.35
C ASN A 880 7.76 18.44 11.12
N MET A 881 7.95 19.74 11.32
CA MET A 881 8.08 20.76 10.29
C MET A 881 9.52 21.20 10.13
N TYR A 882 10.00 21.22 8.90
CA TYR A 882 11.37 21.56 8.51
C TYR A 882 11.38 22.73 7.53
N LEU A 883 12.34 23.64 7.66
CA LEU A 883 12.52 24.80 6.79
C LEU A 883 13.96 24.90 6.29
N GLY A 884 14.20 25.71 5.26
CA GLY A 884 15.53 26.12 4.84
C GLY A 884 16.21 25.17 3.85
N GLY A 885 15.49 24.27 3.17
CA GLY A 885 16.03 23.54 2.03
C GLY A 885 16.40 24.47 0.87
N ASP A 886 17.42 24.11 0.09
CA ASP A 886 17.78 24.85 -1.12
C ASP A 886 16.78 24.58 -2.26
N PHE A 887 16.41 25.63 -2.98
CA PHE A 887 15.41 25.53 -4.06
C PHE A 887 15.78 24.51 -5.14
N VAL A 888 17.06 24.42 -5.52
CA VAL A 888 17.53 23.45 -6.53
C VAL A 888 18.02 22.13 -5.93
N GLY A 889 17.86 21.92 -4.61
CA GLY A 889 18.10 20.63 -3.95
C GLY A 889 19.54 20.33 -3.57
N ARG A 890 20.39 21.32 -3.35
CA ARG A 890 21.79 21.15 -2.92
C ARG A 890 21.99 21.23 -1.40
N ARG A 891 20.96 21.62 -0.66
CA ARG A 891 20.97 21.71 0.81
C ARG A 891 19.72 21.07 1.39
N LEU A 892 19.91 20.26 2.44
CA LEU A 892 18.79 19.73 3.24
C LEU A 892 18.20 20.84 4.11
N ASN A 893 16.92 20.73 4.42
CA ASN A 893 16.27 21.58 5.40
C ASN A 893 16.62 21.18 6.84
N THR A 894 16.24 21.99 7.80
CA THR A 894 16.49 21.82 9.23
C THR A 894 15.17 21.83 10.00
N LEU A 895 15.11 21.09 11.10
CA LEU A 895 13.93 21.05 11.98
C LEU A 895 13.62 22.45 12.51
N PHE A 896 12.40 22.91 12.26
CA PHE A 896 11.90 24.20 12.71
C PHE A 896 10.94 24.05 13.89
N ALA A 897 10.00 23.09 13.81
CA ALA A 897 9.05 22.84 14.89
C ALA A 897 8.69 21.34 14.95
N GLU A 898 8.59 20.80 16.16
CA GLU A 898 8.20 19.42 16.41
C GLU A 898 6.71 19.27 16.72
N SER A 899 6.14 18.15 16.28
CA SER A 899 4.80 17.69 16.65
C SER A 899 3.70 18.74 16.42
N VAL A 900 3.80 19.49 15.33
CA VAL A 900 2.81 20.51 14.95
C VAL A 900 1.56 19.88 14.38
N THR A 901 0.41 20.43 14.73
CA THR A 901 -0.90 20.11 14.15
C THR A 901 -1.16 20.93 12.90
N GLU A 902 -2.22 20.57 12.18
CA GLU A 902 -2.61 21.26 10.93
C GLU A 902 -2.82 22.76 11.09
N ASP A 903 -3.47 23.18 12.17
CA ASP A 903 -3.72 24.60 12.41
C ASP A 903 -2.44 25.35 12.78
N GLN A 904 -1.61 24.75 13.63
CA GLN A 904 -0.31 25.30 14.00
C GLN A 904 0.61 25.49 12.78
N ILE A 905 0.56 24.60 11.78
CA ILE A 905 1.33 24.76 10.55
C ILE A 905 0.97 26.09 9.86
N VAL A 906 -0.32 26.37 9.68
CA VAL A 906 -0.77 27.62 9.03
C VAL A 906 -0.44 28.84 9.89
N GLU A 907 -0.60 28.75 11.20
CA GLU A 907 -0.24 29.82 12.12
C GLU A 907 1.25 30.17 12.06
N LEU A 908 2.11 29.17 12.06
CA LEU A 908 3.56 29.35 12.00
C LEU A 908 4.04 29.91 10.65
N LEU A 909 3.48 29.43 9.53
CA LEU A 909 3.89 29.85 8.19
C LEU A 909 3.38 31.24 7.79
N THR A 910 2.22 31.66 8.29
CA THR A 910 1.59 32.94 7.95
C THR A 910 2.52 34.14 8.16
N PRO A 911 3.12 34.36 9.33
CA PRO A 911 4.04 35.48 9.55
C PRO A 911 5.33 35.35 8.74
N ILE A 912 5.81 34.14 8.47
CA ILE A 912 7.03 33.91 7.68
C ILE A 912 6.79 34.33 6.23
N PHE A 913 5.66 33.95 5.61
CA PHE A 913 5.30 34.41 4.27
C PHE A 913 5.09 35.91 4.19
N GLY A 914 4.48 36.52 5.22
CA GLY A 914 4.34 37.97 5.29
C GLY A 914 5.70 38.68 5.28
N LYS A 915 6.66 38.22 6.07
CA LYS A 915 8.02 38.77 6.10
C LYS A 915 8.79 38.49 4.80
N TYR A 916 8.64 37.30 4.22
CA TYR A 916 9.24 36.93 2.95
C TYR A 916 8.79 37.88 1.83
N ALA A 917 7.51 38.21 1.78
CA ALA A 917 6.98 39.17 0.80
C ALA A 917 7.62 40.55 0.88
N GLY A 918 7.85 41.08 2.11
CA GLY A 918 8.36 42.41 2.34
C GLY A 918 9.89 42.55 2.44
N GLU A 919 10.59 41.46 2.77
CA GLU A 919 11.99 41.51 3.21
C GLU A 919 12.94 40.60 2.42
N ARG A 920 12.41 39.85 1.41
CA ARG A 920 13.26 39.02 0.54
C ARG A 920 14.18 39.90 -0.34
N GLU A 921 15.40 39.40 -0.55
CA GLU A 921 16.31 39.97 -1.52
C GLU A 921 15.88 39.61 -2.95
N LYS A 922 16.46 40.33 -3.95
CA LYS A 922 16.16 40.02 -5.34
C LYS A 922 16.52 38.58 -5.68
N GLU A 923 15.57 37.86 -6.25
CA GLU A 923 15.71 36.44 -6.64
C GLU A 923 15.90 35.44 -5.47
N GLU A 924 15.87 35.91 -4.22
CA GLU A 924 16.01 35.04 -3.05
C GLU A 924 14.86 34.06 -2.94
N LYS A 925 15.20 32.82 -2.80
CA LYS A 925 14.24 31.74 -2.62
C LYS A 925 13.81 31.61 -1.15
N PHE A 926 12.64 31.03 -0.91
CA PHE A 926 12.04 30.96 0.43
C PHE A 926 12.93 30.23 1.45
N GLY A 927 13.56 29.13 1.04
CA GLY A 927 14.45 28.38 1.93
C GLY A 927 15.71 29.15 2.33
N ASP A 928 16.28 29.94 1.41
CA ASP A 928 17.44 30.81 1.68
C ASP A 928 17.06 31.98 2.59
N PHE A 929 15.89 32.57 2.35
CA PHE A 929 15.32 33.59 3.24
C PHE A 929 15.16 33.08 4.67
N CYS A 930 14.63 31.83 4.86
CA CYS A 930 14.48 31.25 6.19
C CYS A 930 15.82 31.10 6.92
N VAL A 931 16.87 30.73 6.19
CA VAL A 931 18.25 30.66 6.75
C VAL A 931 18.79 32.04 7.07
N ARG A 932 18.72 32.98 6.12
CA ARG A 932 19.24 34.35 6.31
C ARG A 932 18.56 35.08 7.47
N LYS A 933 17.24 34.86 7.63
CA LYS A 933 16.48 35.50 8.72
C LYS A 933 16.61 34.76 10.06
N GLY A 934 17.37 33.69 10.10
CA GLY A 934 17.64 32.94 11.32
C GLY A 934 16.45 32.08 11.85
N TYR A 935 15.44 31.79 11.02
CA TYR A 935 14.40 30.84 11.38
C TYR A 935 14.95 29.43 11.59
N VAL A 936 15.94 29.07 10.80
CA VAL A 936 16.71 27.82 10.92
C VAL A 936 18.17 28.06 10.55
N LYS A 937 19.06 27.19 11.03
CA LYS A 937 20.46 27.14 10.58
C LYS A 937 20.59 26.33 9.30
N ALA A 938 21.51 26.74 8.42
CA ALA A 938 21.81 25.98 7.22
C ALA A 938 22.37 24.61 7.55
N MET A 939 21.81 23.56 6.95
CA MET A 939 22.32 22.21 7.06
C MET A 939 23.59 22.06 6.24
N THR A 940 24.70 21.74 6.90
CA THR A 940 26.03 21.59 6.26
C THR A 940 26.36 20.16 5.90
N ALA A 941 25.89 19.19 6.70
CA ALA A 941 26.07 17.76 6.43
C ALA A 941 24.95 16.94 7.06
N GLY A 942 24.59 15.81 6.46
CA GLY A 942 23.50 14.93 6.96
C GLY A 942 23.73 14.45 8.39
N ARG A 943 25.00 14.18 8.78
CA ARG A 943 25.35 13.79 10.17
C ARG A 943 24.96 14.83 11.23
N HIS A 944 24.74 16.08 10.85
CA HIS A 944 24.31 17.15 11.76
C HIS A 944 22.77 17.23 11.90
N TRP A 945 22.01 16.34 11.28
CA TRP A 945 20.54 16.33 11.28
C TRP A 945 19.91 16.40 12.67
N TRP A 946 20.56 15.72 13.65
CA TRP A 946 20.06 15.65 15.00
C TRP A 946 20.72 16.62 15.99
N THR A 947 21.82 17.26 15.59
CA THR A 947 22.67 18.05 16.48
C THR A 947 22.60 19.54 16.21
N LEU A 948 22.01 19.95 15.08
CA LEU A 948 21.78 21.37 14.84
C LEU A 948 20.75 21.89 15.85
N PRO A 949 21.12 22.87 16.67
CA PRO A 949 20.18 23.43 17.63
C PRO A 949 19.00 24.08 16.91
N GLN A 950 17.80 23.86 17.42
CA GLN A 950 16.64 24.66 17.08
C GLN A 950 16.92 26.13 17.45
N VAL A 951 16.49 27.05 16.64
CA VAL A 951 16.68 28.49 16.87
C VAL A 951 15.67 29.02 17.86
#